data_d20e106ff67dcba651b71ea28e41518f
#
_entry.id   d20e106ff67dcba651b71ea28e41518f
#
_cell.length_a   1.000
_cell.length_b   1.000
_cell.length_c   1.000
_cell.angle_alpha   90.00
_cell.angle_beta   90.00
_cell.angle_gamma   90.00
#
_symmetry.space_group_name_H-M   'P 1'
#
loop_
_entity.id
_entity.type
_entity.pdbx_description
1 polymer ?
#
loop_
_entity_poly.entity_id
_entity_poly.type
_entity_poly.pdbx_seq_one_letter_code
_entity_poly.pdbx_strand_id
1 'polypeptide(L)'
;MHNPRRCGKNWCPDSGMNPPARKIFATLLTTAIFFFGLAVLGIAGAFQYLEAEVPDAAELRDLRMQLPLTVTSADGRLIAQIGEQRRIPVEAAAIPAVVVDAFLAAEDDRFYQHPGVDWQGLVRALAANVTAGGVREGGGTITMQLARNTLLTPERTLKRKLKEVFLAVRIEREFTKDEILAQYLNRIFLGQRAYGVGAAAEVYFNKRVDELTLAEAALIAGLPRSPSRDNPVTSPERARDRRAYVLRRMVETGKIDAAQRAAAEAGPVPTRIHAPVAEVRAPYVAEMVRLDMVSRYGPAALTDGYRVTTTIDSAQQAAANAAVWRAMLEFDRRHGWRGAVATLDSGVAADATAAQSALRAYPDPADLRAAVVVSVAEQSATVRSRDGALVELDWDAMSWARPVLGPDALGPSPKRAADVLSVGQVVYVQPRGDGTHRLAQVPAVGAALVALAPTDGAVTALVGGFDFYASRYNRAVQAKRQPGSAFKPFLYSAALDHGFTPATLVNDAPIVLPGGGGPDGDEAWRPQNITREFYGPTPMREALVRSRNLVSIRLLRGTGLGTATRYIGNFGFGPEALPQNLTLALGTGQVTPLDMARGFAVFANGGWRVTPYFVARIDDAAGTTVFRAEPPLACPQCVEPAATPVVAPDGTVVDAPAAEAVAAAGEAAAPAVPAAATAATDAPVTPAPDEVPPERRAPRAITAANAYVMTDMMTDVIQRGTAQRAKALGRRDIAGKTGTTSDRRDTWFVGYNADLVAAAWIGYDQERSLGEYEEGGRTALPMWIYFMEQALKDRPEHRLPEPPGVVRRWVSRSSGAPAPAGSPGAIFEVFLERDIPTGDASGYDEESVDAESVQAPASEDPIF
;
A
#
# COMPACT_ATOMS: atom_id res chain seq x y z
N MET A 1 -46.87 13.23 117.13
CA MET A 1 -46.84 11.77 117.14
C MET A 1 -45.95 11.28 115.97
N HIS A 2 -44.94 10.52 116.40
CA HIS A 2 -44.16 9.53 115.65
C HIS A 2 -43.49 9.91 114.35
N ASN A 3 -42.24 10.25 114.33
CA ASN A 3 -41.00 9.49 114.31
C ASN A 3 -40.91 8.34 113.23
N PRO A 4 -39.76 7.94 112.85
CA PRO A 4 -38.85 8.24 111.69
C PRO A 4 -38.54 6.97 110.94
N ARG A 5 -37.69 7.05 109.88
CA ARG A 5 -36.64 6.06 109.54
C ARG A 5 -36.01 6.45 108.22
N ARG A 6 -34.76 6.79 108.14
CA ARG A 6 -33.57 6.03 107.97
C ARG A 6 -33.54 5.19 106.61
N CYS A 7 -32.46 5.41 105.97
CA CYS A 7 -31.69 4.56 105.08
C CYS A 7 -31.81 4.91 103.61
N GLY A 8 -30.80 4.95 102.81
CA GLY A 8 -29.45 4.45 102.94
C GLY A 8 -28.58 4.88 101.83
N LYS A 9 -27.34 4.74 102.00
CA LYS A 9 -26.21 5.03 101.23
C LYS A 9 -26.17 4.25 99.81
N ASN A 10 -25.44 4.85 98.91
CA ASN A 10 -24.72 4.29 97.76
C ASN A 10 -25.53 4.15 96.48
N TRP A 11 -25.20 4.93 95.41
CA TRP A 11 -24.10 4.70 94.49
C TRP A 11 -24.11 5.82 93.45
N CYS A 12 -23.16 6.73 93.47
CA CYS A 12 -22.66 7.51 92.25
C CYS A 12 -21.38 6.83 91.85
N PRO A 13 -21.29 6.36 90.63
CA PRO A 13 -19.97 6.01 90.11
C PRO A 13 -19.25 7.26 89.68
N ASP A 14 -18.29 7.70 90.42
CA ASP A 14 -17.23 8.65 90.08
C ASP A 14 -16.32 7.96 89.11
N SER A 15 -16.54 8.16 87.82
CA SER A 15 -15.55 7.84 86.73
C SER A 15 -14.43 8.87 86.74
N GLY A 16 -13.77 9.01 87.86
CA GLY A 16 -12.54 9.80 87.96
C GLY A 16 -11.36 9.03 87.40
N MET A 17 -11.01 9.30 86.20
CA MET A 17 -9.66 8.96 85.69
C MET A 17 -8.63 9.61 86.64
N ASN A 18 -7.65 8.82 87.13
CA ASN A 18 -6.56 9.27 87.98
C ASN A 18 -5.87 10.53 87.34
N PRO A 19 -5.53 11.55 88.16
CA PRO A 19 -4.96 12.79 87.74
C PRO A 19 -3.76 12.65 86.79
N PRO A 20 -2.84 11.67 86.94
CA PRO A 20 -1.76 11.44 85.96
C PRO A 20 -2.26 10.91 84.57
N ALA A 21 -3.31 10.01 84.58
CA ALA A 21 -3.89 9.48 83.36
C ALA A 21 -4.60 10.56 82.50
N ARG A 22 -5.24 11.55 83.16
CA ARG A 22 -5.89 12.68 82.51
C ARG A 22 -4.87 13.64 81.84
N LYS A 23 -3.71 13.83 82.51
CA LYS A 23 -2.59 14.60 81.93
C LYS A 23 -1.96 13.86 80.68
N ILE A 24 -1.72 12.54 80.82
CA ILE A 24 -1.19 11.73 79.73
C ILE A 24 -2.15 11.72 78.54
N PHE A 25 -3.47 11.53 78.79
CA PHE A 25 -4.48 11.56 77.71
C PHE A 25 -4.60 12.95 77.09
N ALA A 26 -4.59 14.05 77.88
CA ALA A 26 -4.58 15.41 77.30
C ALA A 26 -3.30 15.70 76.50
N THR A 27 -2.13 15.23 76.98
CA THR A 27 -0.88 15.39 76.25
C THR A 27 -0.88 14.59 74.94
N LEU A 28 -1.34 13.33 74.93
CA LEU A 28 -1.49 12.50 73.78
C LEU A 28 -2.48 13.09 72.77
N LEU A 29 -3.60 13.62 73.21
CA LEU A 29 -4.61 14.28 72.39
C LEU A 29 -4.08 15.57 71.77
N THR A 30 -3.39 16.43 72.56
CA THR A 30 -2.79 17.66 72.03
C THR A 30 -1.66 17.36 71.05
N THR A 31 -0.81 16.34 71.30
CA THR A 31 0.24 15.89 70.39
C THR A 31 -0.40 15.32 69.15
N ALA A 32 -1.44 14.53 69.16
CA ALA A 32 -2.18 14.01 68.04
C ALA A 32 -2.81 15.15 67.19
N ILE A 33 -3.43 16.15 67.85
CA ILE A 33 -3.99 17.33 67.17
C ILE A 33 -2.87 18.17 66.52
N PHE A 34 -1.72 18.32 67.20
CA PHE A 34 -0.57 19.03 66.62
C PHE A 34 -0.01 18.35 65.39
N PHE A 35 0.22 17.02 65.46
CA PHE A 35 0.68 16.26 64.29
C PHE A 35 -0.38 16.21 63.19
N PHE A 36 -1.65 16.14 63.53
CA PHE A 36 -2.74 16.25 62.55
C PHE A 36 -2.75 17.61 61.86
N GLY A 37 -2.58 18.73 62.60
CA GLY A 37 -2.48 20.07 62.08
C GLY A 37 -1.25 20.23 61.17
N LEU A 38 -0.10 19.68 61.58
CA LEU A 38 1.12 19.67 60.77
C LEU A 38 0.93 18.83 59.47
N ALA A 39 0.26 17.70 59.53
CA ALA A 39 -0.08 16.88 58.39
C ALA A 39 -1.02 17.61 57.43
N VAL A 40 -2.05 18.30 57.94
CA VAL A 40 -2.98 19.11 57.14
C VAL A 40 -2.22 20.29 56.42
N LEU A 41 -1.35 21.00 57.14
CA LEU A 41 -0.51 22.05 56.57
C LEU A 41 0.48 21.53 55.52
N GLY A 42 1.08 20.36 55.77
CA GLY A 42 1.95 19.67 54.82
C GLY A 42 1.22 19.25 53.56
N ILE A 43 0.00 18.73 53.69
CA ILE A 43 -0.88 18.38 52.58
C ILE A 43 -1.28 19.64 51.80
N ALA A 44 -1.67 20.72 52.50
CA ALA A 44 -2.06 21.98 51.83
C ALA A 44 -0.86 22.61 51.09
N GLY A 45 0.33 22.60 51.70
CA GLY A 45 1.55 23.09 51.05
C GLY A 45 1.98 22.25 49.84
N ALA A 46 1.86 20.92 49.98
CA ALA A 46 2.10 20.02 48.84
C ALA A 46 1.07 20.24 47.71
N PHE A 47 -0.18 20.52 48.06
CA PHE A 47 -1.26 20.82 47.12
C PHE A 47 -0.94 22.11 46.33
N GLN A 48 -0.52 23.17 47.01
CA GLN A 48 -0.18 24.44 46.40
C GLN A 48 1.11 24.37 45.55
N TYR A 49 2.07 23.59 45.99
CA TYR A 49 3.28 23.34 45.22
C TYR A 49 3.01 22.53 43.92
N LEU A 50 2.13 21.54 43.98
CA LEU A 50 1.80 20.68 42.84
C LEU A 50 0.84 21.36 41.85
N GLU A 51 0.07 22.37 42.26
CA GLU A 51 -0.90 23.07 41.42
C GLU A 51 -0.27 23.68 40.17
N ALA A 52 0.96 24.21 40.29
CA ALA A 52 1.72 24.80 39.17
C ALA A 52 2.31 23.77 38.18
N GLU A 53 2.41 22.48 38.59
CA GLU A 53 3.02 21.43 37.80
C GLU A 53 2.00 20.44 37.23
N VAL A 54 0.72 20.64 37.50
CA VAL A 54 -0.34 19.72 37.09
C VAL A 54 -1.11 20.29 35.91
N PRO A 55 -1.30 19.53 34.81
CA PRO A 55 -2.11 19.94 33.66
C PRO A 55 -3.53 20.33 34.08
N ASP A 56 -4.17 21.18 33.27
CA ASP A 56 -5.57 21.51 33.51
C ASP A 56 -6.47 20.28 33.24
N ALA A 57 -7.44 20.04 34.13
CA ALA A 57 -8.40 18.96 33.91
C ALA A 57 -9.29 19.21 32.66
N ALA A 58 -9.54 20.47 32.33
CA ALA A 58 -10.28 20.85 31.13
C ALA A 58 -9.62 20.36 29.83
N GLU A 59 -8.28 20.19 29.81
CA GLU A 59 -7.56 19.59 28.68
C GLU A 59 -8.10 18.20 28.30
N LEU A 60 -8.70 17.47 29.27
CA LEU A 60 -9.30 16.16 28.98
C LEU A 60 -10.43 16.22 27.95
N ARG A 61 -11.13 17.36 27.81
CA ARG A 61 -12.15 17.59 26.76
C ARG A 61 -11.53 17.74 25.39
N ASP A 62 -10.39 18.43 25.34
CA ASP A 62 -9.70 18.78 24.08
C ASP A 62 -8.71 17.69 23.62
N LEU A 63 -8.40 16.74 24.51
CA LEU A 63 -7.54 15.61 24.16
C LEU A 63 -8.20 14.73 23.10
N ARG A 64 -7.83 14.98 21.84
CA ARG A 64 -8.25 14.14 20.70
C ARG A 64 -7.79 12.69 20.92
N MET A 65 -8.70 11.75 20.74
CA MET A 65 -8.33 10.34 20.74
C MET A 65 -7.50 10.03 19.50
N GLN A 66 -6.36 9.36 19.68
CA GLN A 66 -5.59 8.88 18.54
C GLN A 66 -6.37 7.82 17.78
N LEU A 67 -6.80 8.13 16.58
CA LEU A 67 -7.50 7.25 15.67
C LEU A 67 -6.57 6.87 14.51
N PRO A 68 -6.52 5.61 14.08
CA PRO A 68 -5.65 5.20 12.99
C PRO A 68 -6.07 5.84 11.66
N LEU A 69 -5.08 6.09 10.79
CA LEU A 69 -5.31 6.39 9.40
C LEU A 69 -5.91 5.15 8.72
N THR A 70 -7.09 5.30 8.12
CA THR A 70 -7.78 4.22 7.39
C THR A 70 -7.63 4.44 5.89
N VAL A 71 -7.19 3.42 5.17
CA VAL A 71 -7.00 3.44 3.72
C VAL A 71 -7.95 2.43 3.08
N THR A 72 -8.76 2.89 2.13
CA THR A 72 -9.72 2.06 1.40
C THR A 72 -9.49 2.11 -0.10
N SER A 73 -9.95 1.09 -0.82
CA SER A 73 -10.06 1.08 -2.28
C SER A 73 -11.17 2.01 -2.76
N ALA A 74 -11.25 2.22 -4.07
CA ALA A 74 -12.30 3.03 -4.71
C ALA A 74 -13.71 2.49 -4.44
N ASP A 75 -13.85 1.17 -4.35
CA ASP A 75 -15.09 0.45 -4.01
C ASP A 75 -15.29 0.28 -2.48
N GLY A 76 -14.53 1.01 -1.65
CA GLY A 76 -14.73 1.13 -0.21
C GLY A 76 -14.17 0.00 0.65
N ARG A 77 -13.47 -0.99 0.07
CA ARG A 77 -12.89 -2.11 0.81
C ARG A 77 -11.61 -1.72 1.53
N LEU A 78 -11.39 -2.26 2.73
CA LEU A 78 -10.24 -1.95 3.55
C LEU A 78 -8.93 -2.44 2.91
N ILE A 79 -7.99 -1.51 2.70
CA ILE A 79 -6.59 -1.80 2.30
C ILE A 79 -5.70 -1.87 3.53
N ALA A 80 -5.77 -0.87 4.42
CA ALA A 80 -4.95 -0.83 5.63
C ALA A 80 -5.53 0.08 6.70
N GLN A 81 -5.22 -0.23 7.96
CA GLN A 81 -5.28 0.71 9.08
C GLN A 81 -3.85 0.96 9.58
N ILE A 82 -3.42 2.21 9.55
CA ILE A 82 -2.05 2.61 9.86
C ILE A 82 -2.07 3.44 11.15
N GLY A 83 -1.43 2.94 12.21
CA GLY A 83 -1.36 3.58 13.52
C GLY A 83 -0.89 2.58 14.57
N GLU A 84 -0.30 3.10 15.65
CA GLU A 84 0.18 2.24 16.75
C GLU A 84 -0.96 1.77 17.67
N GLN A 85 -2.02 2.57 17.77
CA GLN A 85 -3.14 2.33 18.66
C GLN A 85 -4.40 2.01 17.84
N ARG A 86 -5.09 0.96 18.27
CA ARG A 86 -6.44 0.65 17.79
C ARG A 86 -7.45 1.25 18.75
N ARG A 87 -8.28 2.16 18.27
CA ARG A 87 -9.36 2.78 19.03
C ARG A 87 -10.63 2.78 18.22
N ILE A 88 -11.70 2.38 18.88
CA ILE A 88 -13.07 2.48 18.38
C ILE A 88 -13.84 3.20 19.47
N PRO A 89 -14.01 4.53 19.37
CA PRO A 89 -14.75 5.29 20.35
C PRO A 89 -16.19 4.80 20.42
N VAL A 90 -16.69 4.65 21.66
CA VAL A 90 -18.07 4.27 21.92
C VAL A 90 -18.73 5.39 22.71
N GLU A 91 -19.86 5.88 22.23
CA GLU A 91 -20.65 6.88 22.95
C GLU A 91 -21.09 6.32 24.32
N ALA A 92 -21.13 7.17 25.35
CA ALA A 92 -21.46 6.74 26.71
C ALA A 92 -22.77 5.97 26.78
N ALA A 93 -23.80 6.42 26.04
CA ALA A 93 -25.12 5.80 26.01
C ALA A 93 -25.13 4.43 25.27
N ALA A 94 -24.12 4.14 24.45
CA ALA A 94 -24.00 2.89 23.68
C ALA A 94 -23.19 1.81 24.42
N ILE A 95 -22.62 2.11 25.60
CA ILE A 95 -21.88 1.14 26.38
C ILE A 95 -22.88 0.31 27.23
N PRO A 96 -22.96 -1.02 27.04
CA PRO A 96 -23.92 -1.85 27.73
C PRO A 96 -23.68 -1.89 29.23
N ALA A 97 -24.75 -1.97 30.03
CA ALA A 97 -24.68 -2.05 31.48
C ALA A 97 -23.80 -3.22 31.97
N VAL A 98 -23.80 -4.36 31.28
CA VAL A 98 -22.97 -5.51 31.63
C VAL A 98 -21.46 -5.19 31.56
N VAL A 99 -21.04 -4.35 30.64
CA VAL A 99 -19.64 -3.89 30.51
C VAL A 99 -19.31 -2.92 31.65
N VAL A 100 -20.18 -1.93 31.88
CA VAL A 100 -20.05 -0.96 32.99
C VAL A 100 -19.94 -1.68 34.33
N ASP A 101 -20.86 -2.59 34.61
CA ASP A 101 -20.91 -3.34 35.90
C ASP A 101 -19.67 -4.23 36.07
N ALA A 102 -19.16 -4.85 35.01
CA ALA A 102 -17.93 -5.65 35.05
C ALA A 102 -16.70 -4.80 35.39
N PHE A 103 -16.54 -3.63 34.78
CA PHE A 103 -15.42 -2.72 35.08
C PHE A 103 -15.53 -2.12 36.49
N LEU A 104 -16.73 -1.69 36.91
CA LEU A 104 -16.96 -1.18 38.27
C LEU A 104 -16.65 -2.23 39.32
N ALA A 105 -17.17 -3.45 39.16
CA ALA A 105 -16.92 -4.55 40.08
C ALA A 105 -15.43 -4.94 40.17
N ALA A 106 -14.68 -4.80 39.06
CA ALA A 106 -13.27 -5.17 38.98
C ALA A 106 -12.33 -4.11 39.53
N GLU A 107 -12.59 -2.83 39.25
CA GLU A 107 -11.65 -1.72 39.41
C GLU A 107 -12.08 -0.72 40.48
N ASP A 108 -13.40 -0.46 40.64
CA ASP A 108 -13.90 0.59 41.58
C ASP A 108 -15.40 0.40 41.87
N ASP A 109 -15.72 -0.49 42.79
CA ASP A 109 -17.11 -0.85 43.16
C ASP A 109 -17.92 0.30 43.76
N ARG A 110 -17.25 1.33 44.30
CA ARG A 110 -17.85 2.53 44.87
C ARG A 110 -17.67 3.80 44.07
N PHE A 111 -17.37 3.67 42.79
CA PHE A 111 -17.07 4.78 41.87
C PHE A 111 -18.07 5.95 41.97
N TYR A 112 -19.37 5.67 42.04
CA TYR A 112 -20.42 6.69 42.15
C TYR A 112 -20.55 7.30 43.55
N GLN A 113 -19.82 6.79 44.58
CA GLN A 113 -19.99 7.21 45.99
C GLN A 113 -18.85 8.10 46.50
N HIS A 114 -17.71 8.16 45.83
CA HIS A 114 -16.55 8.95 46.26
C HIS A 114 -16.21 10.08 45.29
N PRO A 115 -15.59 11.20 45.74
CA PRO A 115 -15.22 12.35 44.91
C PRO A 115 -13.81 12.19 44.32
N GLY A 116 -13.59 11.14 43.50
CA GLY A 116 -12.33 10.85 42.80
C GLY A 116 -11.32 10.01 43.53
N VAL A 117 -11.35 10.02 44.85
CA VAL A 117 -10.46 9.23 45.74
C VAL A 117 -11.30 8.44 46.75
N ASP A 118 -11.17 7.12 46.76
CA ASP A 118 -11.81 6.24 47.71
C ASP A 118 -10.96 6.08 48.97
N TRP A 119 -11.13 6.98 49.96
CA TRP A 119 -10.39 6.94 51.23
C TRP A 119 -10.63 5.69 52.04
N GLN A 120 -11.83 5.13 52.04
CA GLN A 120 -12.17 3.89 52.75
C GLN A 120 -11.51 2.69 52.07
N GLY A 121 -11.51 2.64 50.73
CA GLY A 121 -10.79 1.63 49.96
C GLY A 121 -9.28 1.70 50.16
N LEU A 122 -8.70 2.91 50.23
CA LEU A 122 -7.28 3.10 50.52
C LEU A 122 -6.89 2.54 51.91
N VAL A 123 -7.68 2.82 52.95
CA VAL A 123 -7.45 2.30 54.32
C VAL A 123 -7.58 0.78 54.34
N ARG A 124 -8.59 0.23 53.66
CA ARG A 124 -8.78 -1.23 53.53
C ARG A 124 -7.60 -1.88 52.84
N ALA A 125 -7.17 -1.32 51.70
CA ALA A 125 -6.04 -1.84 50.92
C ALA A 125 -4.72 -1.76 51.71
N LEU A 126 -4.52 -0.69 52.49
CA LEU A 126 -3.35 -0.54 53.39
C LEU A 126 -3.34 -1.63 54.43
N ALA A 127 -4.47 -1.87 55.11
CA ALA A 127 -4.61 -2.91 56.14
C ALA A 127 -4.35 -4.30 55.53
N ALA A 128 -4.91 -4.59 54.35
CA ALA A 128 -4.72 -5.86 53.66
C ALA A 128 -3.25 -6.08 53.25
N ASN A 129 -2.58 -5.03 52.80
CA ASN A 129 -1.17 -5.09 52.37
C ASN A 129 -0.21 -5.26 53.57
N VAL A 130 -0.49 -4.58 54.65
CA VAL A 130 0.27 -4.74 55.92
C VAL A 130 0.13 -6.14 56.51
N THR A 131 -1.10 -6.68 56.53
CA THR A 131 -1.35 -8.03 57.08
C THR A 131 -0.77 -9.11 56.16
N ALA A 132 -0.65 -8.86 54.86
CA ALA A 132 -0.12 -9.84 53.88
C ALA A 132 1.42 -9.75 53.68
N GLY A 133 2.09 -8.75 54.28
CA GLY A 133 3.53 -8.54 54.09
C GLY A 133 3.94 -8.18 52.68
N GLY A 134 3.01 -7.70 51.82
CA GLY A 134 3.25 -7.34 50.45
C GLY A 134 2.05 -6.69 49.77
N VAL A 135 2.24 -6.13 48.59
CA VAL A 135 1.19 -5.45 47.82
C VAL A 135 0.19 -6.46 47.26
N ARG A 136 -0.95 -6.66 47.90
CA ARG A 136 -2.07 -7.49 47.47
C ARG A 136 -3.18 -6.71 46.74
N GLU A 137 -3.51 -5.52 47.27
CA GLU A 137 -4.56 -4.66 46.73
C GLU A 137 -4.01 -3.30 46.33
N GLY A 138 -4.45 -2.78 45.16
CA GLY A 138 -4.14 -1.44 44.70
C GLY A 138 -5.24 -0.47 45.10
N GLY A 139 -4.88 0.70 45.66
CA GLY A 139 -5.84 1.72 46.07
C GLY A 139 -6.08 2.81 45.02
N GLY A 140 -6.11 2.51 43.73
CA GLY A 140 -6.35 3.51 42.68
C GLY A 140 -7.77 3.43 42.17
N THR A 141 -8.50 4.56 42.11
CA THR A 141 -9.85 4.68 41.55
C THR A 141 -9.82 4.78 40.02
N ILE A 142 -10.96 4.60 39.36
CA ILE A 142 -11.13 4.81 37.90
C ILE A 142 -10.69 6.22 37.51
N THR A 143 -11.06 7.26 38.26
CA THR A 143 -10.66 8.65 37.98
C THR A 143 -9.15 8.86 38.11
N MET A 144 -8.49 8.25 39.12
CA MET A 144 -7.02 8.27 39.23
C MET A 144 -6.34 7.53 38.10
N GLN A 145 -6.91 6.42 37.63
CA GLN A 145 -6.38 5.69 36.45
C GLN A 145 -6.56 6.48 35.15
N LEU A 146 -7.69 7.17 34.98
CA LEU A 146 -7.91 8.09 33.87
C LEU A 146 -6.87 9.20 33.86
N ALA A 147 -6.69 9.91 34.99
CA ALA A 147 -5.68 10.96 35.13
C ALA A 147 -4.26 10.46 34.80
N ARG A 148 -3.89 9.29 35.34
CA ARG A 148 -2.58 8.65 35.04
C ARG A 148 -2.37 8.34 33.57
N ASN A 149 -3.39 7.82 32.90
CA ASN A 149 -3.26 7.30 31.54
C ASN A 149 -3.36 8.39 30.47
N THR A 150 -3.85 9.59 30.83
CA THR A 150 -4.13 10.68 29.87
C THR A 150 -3.30 11.92 30.07
N LEU A 151 -3.08 12.31 31.32
CA LEU A 151 -2.50 13.63 31.66
C LEU A 151 -1.13 13.55 32.33
N LEU A 152 -0.64 12.35 32.68
CA LEU A 152 0.62 12.19 33.42
C LEU A 152 1.63 11.33 32.65
N THR A 153 2.92 11.60 32.90
CA THR A 153 4.04 10.81 32.36
C THR A 153 4.15 9.43 33.03
N PRO A 154 4.71 8.41 32.38
CA PRO A 154 4.75 7.03 32.88
C PRO A 154 5.71 6.77 34.05
N GLU A 155 6.26 7.80 34.67
CA GLU A 155 7.20 7.68 35.80
C GLU A 155 6.58 7.02 37.05
N ARG A 156 7.37 6.19 37.78
CA ARG A 156 6.91 5.50 38.97
C ARG A 156 7.44 6.18 40.24
N THR A 157 6.93 7.38 40.55
CA THR A 157 7.37 8.18 41.69
C THR A 157 6.22 8.47 42.68
N LEU A 158 6.53 8.74 43.94
CA LEU A 158 5.52 9.21 44.92
C LEU A 158 4.94 10.57 44.49
N LYS A 159 5.75 11.44 43.88
CA LYS A 159 5.33 12.74 43.33
C LYS A 159 4.19 12.54 42.31
N ARG A 160 4.38 11.57 41.36
CA ARG A 160 3.34 11.23 40.39
C ARG A 160 2.05 10.72 41.05
N LYS A 161 2.16 9.89 42.12
CA LYS A 161 0.98 9.38 42.85
C LYS A 161 0.19 10.51 43.53
N LEU A 162 0.87 11.52 44.06
CA LEU A 162 0.21 12.72 44.58
C LEU A 162 -0.48 13.51 43.46
N LYS A 163 0.17 13.67 42.29
CA LYS A 163 -0.45 14.30 41.12
C LYS A 163 -1.70 13.54 40.62
N GLU A 164 -1.71 12.20 40.68
CA GLU A 164 -2.90 11.39 40.33
C GLU A 164 -4.09 11.73 41.28
N VAL A 165 -3.85 11.81 42.59
CA VAL A 165 -4.86 12.15 43.56
C VAL A 165 -5.41 13.56 43.37
N PHE A 166 -4.52 14.52 43.11
CA PHE A 166 -4.88 15.91 42.87
C PHE A 166 -5.73 16.06 41.60
N LEU A 167 -5.27 15.47 40.47
CA LEU A 167 -6.00 15.46 39.21
C LEU A 167 -7.36 14.76 39.32
N ALA A 168 -7.43 13.65 40.05
CA ALA A 168 -8.69 12.95 40.23
C ALA A 168 -9.74 13.84 40.90
N VAL A 169 -9.36 14.61 41.93
CA VAL A 169 -10.27 15.57 42.57
C VAL A 169 -10.66 16.72 41.64
N ARG A 170 -9.74 17.20 40.78
CA ARG A 170 -10.07 18.25 39.76
C ARG A 170 -11.01 17.73 38.70
N ILE A 171 -10.71 16.55 38.14
CA ILE A 171 -11.54 15.91 37.11
C ILE A 171 -12.99 15.73 37.62
N GLU A 172 -13.17 15.27 38.84
CA GLU A 172 -14.51 15.09 39.45
C GLU A 172 -15.28 16.40 39.71
N ARG A 173 -14.60 17.54 39.72
CA ARG A 173 -15.27 18.87 39.78
C ARG A 173 -15.74 19.37 38.44
N GLU A 174 -15.09 18.94 37.36
CA GLU A 174 -15.32 19.44 35.99
C GLU A 174 -16.14 18.49 35.12
N PHE A 175 -16.17 17.18 35.50
CA PHE A 175 -16.85 16.16 34.71
C PHE A 175 -17.83 15.38 35.59
N THR A 176 -18.92 14.95 35.01
CA THR A 176 -19.86 14.01 35.64
C THR A 176 -19.26 12.60 35.72
N LYS A 177 -19.76 11.77 36.61
CA LYS A 177 -19.34 10.38 36.77
C LYS A 177 -19.44 9.58 35.46
N ASP A 178 -20.52 9.78 34.72
CA ASP A 178 -20.75 9.08 33.44
C ASP A 178 -19.77 9.54 32.37
N GLU A 179 -19.42 10.82 32.31
CA GLU A 179 -18.39 11.34 31.41
C GLU A 179 -17.01 10.77 31.75
N ILE A 180 -16.65 10.73 33.07
CA ILE A 180 -15.39 10.15 33.54
C ILE A 180 -15.29 8.68 33.15
N LEU A 181 -16.36 7.90 33.38
CA LEU A 181 -16.42 6.49 33.07
C LEU A 181 -16.31 6.24 31.57
N ALA A 182 -17.04 7.02 30.74
CA ALA A 182 -16.97 6.93 29.29
C ALA A 182 -15.57 7.25 28.76
N GLN A 183 -14.91 8.30 29.29
CA GLN A 183 -13.53 8.63 28.95
C GLN A 183 -12.55 7.50 29.33
N TYR A 184 -12.73 6.91 30.52
CA TYR A 184 -11.91 5.79 30.95
C TYR A 184 -12.08 4.57 30.05
N LEU A 185 -13.32 4.15 29.82
CA LEU A 185 -13.63 2.98 29.00
C LEU A 185 -13.17 3.12 27.52
N ASN A 186 -13.08 4.34 27.00
CA ASN A 186 -12.58 4.61 25.65
C ASN A 186 -11.06 4.76 25.57
N ARG A 187 -10.34 4.96 26.69
CA ARG A 187 -8.91 5.28 26.68
C ARG A 187 -8.02 4.21 27.29
N ILE A 188 -8.56 3.35 28.15
CA ILE A 188 -7.78 2.33 28.87
C ILE A 188 -7.12 1.35 27.91
N PHE A 189 -5.83 1.05 28.13
CA PHE A 189 -5.11 0.03 27.39
C PHE A 189 -5.50 -1.37 27.83
N LEU A 190 -5.91 -2.23 26.92
CA LEU A 190 -6.46 -3.56 27.16
C LEU A 190 -5.63 -4.68 26.52
N GLY A 191 -4.39 -4.40 26.13
CA GLY A 191 -3.50 -5.38 25.47
C GLY A 191 -3.68 -5.43 23.96
N GLN A 192 -2.75 -6.10 23.25
CA GLN A 192 -2.81 -6.31 21.80
C GLN A 192 -3.10 -5.03 20.98
N ARG A 193 -2.55 -3.90 21.43
CA ARG A 193 -2.77 -2.54 20.87
C ARG A 193 -4.22 -2.02 20.99
N ALA A 194 -5.11 -2.73 21.69
CA ALA A 194 -6.48 -2.29 21.92
C ALA A 194 -6.52 -1.23 23.01
N TYR A 195 -7.01 -0.05 22.66
CA TYR A 195 -7.28 1.05 23.57
C TYR A 195 -8.78 1.33 23.58
N GLY A 196 -9.40 1.16 24.75
CA GLY A 196 -10.85 1.24 24.96
C GLY A 196 -11.58 -0.07 24.69
N VAL A 197 -12.78 -0.14 25.26
CA VAL A 197 -13.65 -1.35 25.23
C VAL A 197 -14.13 -1.70 23.84
N GLY A 198 -14.40 -0.69 22.98
CA GLY A 198 -14.79 -0.92 21.59
C GLY A 198 -13.71 -1.66 20.81
N ALA A 199 -12.46 -1.20 20.91
CA ALA A 199 -11.32 -1.86 20.26
C ALA A 199 -11.03 -3.25 20.85
N ALA A 200 -11.21 -3.42 22.18
CA ALA A 200 -11.02 -4.73 22.82
C ALA A 200 -12.09 -5.74 22.38
N ALA A 201 -13.34 -5.32 22.25
CA ALA A 201 -14.44 -6.16 21.76
C ALA A 201 -14.15 -6.67 20.33
N GLU A 202 -13.67 -5.80 19.45
CA GLU A 202 -13.29 -6.20 18.09
C GLU A 202 -12.04 -7.10 18.08
N VAL A 203 -10.98 -6.69 18.80
CA VAL A 203 -9.68 -7.40 18.79
C VAL A 203 -9.78 -8.81 19.36
N TYR A 204 -10.53 -9.00 20.44
CA TYR A 204 -10.62 -10.31 21.10
C TYR A 204 -11.78 -11.17 20.61
N PHE A 205 -12.89 -10.55 20.17
CA PHE A 205 -14.12 -11.30 19.89
C PHE A 205 -14.70 -11.05 18.50
N ASN A 206 -14.17 -10.10 17.73
CA ASN A 206 -14.75 -9.65 16.45
C ASN A 206 -16.21 -9.24 16.58
N LYS A 207 -16.51 -8.48 17.64
CA LYS A 207 -17.84 -8.03 18.01
C LYS A 207 -17.86 -6.53 18.28
N ARG A 208 -19.01 -5.94 18.12
CA ARG A 208 -19.29 -4.61 18.65
C ARG A 208 -19.45 -4.72 20.19
N VAL A 209 -19.30 -3.60 20.88
CA VAL A 209 -19.39 -3.59 22.36
C VAL A 209 -20.77 -4.00 22.87
N ASP A 210 -21.84 -3.70 22.12
CA ASP A 210 -23.23 -4.04 22.42
C ASP A 210 -23.58 -5.53 22.22
N GLU A 211 -22.71 -6.28 21.55
CA GLU A 211 -22.85 -7.72 21.31
C GLU A 211 -22.10 -8.60 22.35
N LEU A 212 -21.41 -7.96 23.31
CA LEU A 212 -20.60 -8.68 24.28
C LEU A 212 -21.50 -9.44 25.28
N THR A 213 -21.18 -10.71 25.49
CA THR A 213 -21.74 -11.53 26.55
C THR A 213 -21.13 -11.19 27.90
N LEU A 214 -21.76 -11.61 29.01
CA LEU A 214 -21.23 -11.45 30.35
C LEU A 214 -19.81 -12.03 30.51
N ALA A 215 -19.54 -13.20 29.93
CA ALA A 215 -18.22 -13.84 29.97
C ALA A 215 -17.15 -13.01 29.28
N GLU A 216 -17.49 -12.39 28.13
CA GLU A 216 -16.60 -11.55 27.32
C GLU A 216 -16.37 -10.19 27.98
N ALA A 217 -17.42 -9.55 28.52
CA ALA A 217 -17.31 -8.30 29.23
C ALA A 217 -16.44 -8.45 30.50
N ALA A 218 -16.64 -9.53 31.29
CA ALA A 218 -15.84 -9.83 32.44
C ALA A 218 -14.36 -10.15 32.10
N LEU A 219 -14.09 -10.77 30.94
CA LEU A 219 -12.74 -11.00 30.50
C LEU A 219 -12.05 -9.68 30.15
N ILE A 220 -12.70 -8.80 29.41
CA ILE A 220 -12.15 -7.47 29.05
C ILE A 220 -11.91 -6.63 30.32
N ALA A 221 -12.87 -6.59 31.25
CA ALA A 221 -12.77 -5.87 32.52
C ALA A 221 -11.64 -6.40 33.44
N GLY A 222 -11.18 -7.63 33.21
CA GLY A 222 -10.04 -8.20 33.91
C GLY A 222 -8.67 -7.75 33.43
N LEU A 223 -8.57 -7.12 32.27
CA LEU A 223 -7.30 -6.82 31.60
C LEU A 223 -6.52 -5.61 32.12
N PRO A 224 -7.15 -4.51 32.66
CA PRO A 224 -6.44 -3.28 33.00
C PRO A 224 -5.27 -3.48 33.96
N ARG A 225 -5.31 -4.49 34.83
CA ARG A 225 -4.25 -4.79 35.80
C ARG A 225 -2.91 -5.12 35.15
N SER A 226 -2.91 -5.90 34.08
CA SER A 226 -1.70 -6.32 33.36
C SER A 226 -2.01 -6.70 31.90
N PRO A 227 -2.41 -5.74 31.05
CA PRO A 227 -3.00 -6.00 29.75
C PRO A 227 -2.07 -6.72 28.75
N SER A 228 -0.76 -6.50 28.86
CA SER A 228 0.22 -7.18 27.99
C SER A 228 0.45 -8.65 28.38
N ARG A 229 0.26 -9.00 29.65
CA ARG A 229 0.58 -10.32 30.19
C ARG A 229 -0.65 -11.21 30.39
N ASP A 230 -1.75 -10.61 30.88
CA ASP A 230 -2.93 -11.34 31.33
C ASP A 230 -4.02 -11.40 30.23
N ASN A 231 -3.73 -10.97 29.01
CA ASN A 231 -4.66 -11.07 27.87
C ASN A 231 -4.76 -12.52 27.36
N PRO A 232 -5.91 -12.88 26.76
CA PRO A 232 -6.22 -14.27 26.40
C PRO A 232 -5.31 -14.86 25.32
N VAL A 233 -4.70 -14.04 24.49
CA VAL A 233 -3.78 -14.47 23.43
C VAL A 233 -2.39 -14.79 23.99
N THR A 234 -1.92 -13.96 24.94
CA THR A 234 -0.61 -14.15 25.58
C THR A 234 -0.63 -15.27 26.62
N SER A 235 -1.68 -15.35 27.44
CA SER A 235 -1.85 -16.37 28.47
C SER A 235 -3.34 -16.67 28.71
N PRO A 236 -3.90 -17.66 28.00
CA PRO A 236 -5.30 -18.07 28.19
C PRO A 236 -5.65 -18.45 29.63
N GLU A 237 -4.72 -19.05 30.38
CA GLU A 237 -4.92 -19.45 31.77
C GLU A 237 -5.09 -18.22 32.66
N ARG A 238 -4.17 -17.25 32.62
CA ARG A 238 -4.27 -16.03 33.40
C ARG A 238 -5.50 -15.20 33.03
N ALA A 239 -5.88 -15.20 31.78
CA ALA A 239 -7.10 -14.56 31.32
C ALA A 239 -8.36 -15.21 31.92
N ARG A 240 -8.39 -16.56 32.08
CA ARG A 240 -9.46 -17.28 32.80
C ARG A 240 -9.49 -16.90 34.26
N ASP A 241 -8.34 -16.87 34.93
CA ASP A 241 -8.26 -16.50 36.36
C ASP A 241 -8.77 -15.08 36.60
N ARG A 242 -8.40 -14.15 35.70
CA ARG A 242 -8.86 -12.77 35.76
C ARG A 242 -10.36 -12.65 35.50
N ARG A 243 -10.91 -13.37 34.52
CA ARG A 243 -12.36 -13.44 34.29
C ARG A 243 -13.10 -13.97 35.50
N ALA A 244 -12.63 -15.08 36.10
CA ALA A 244 -13.22 -15.65 37.29
C ALA A 244 -13.18 -14.67 38.48
N TYR A 245 -12.09 -13.90 38.64
CA TYR A 245 -12.02 -12.82 39.64
C TYR A 245 -13.11 -11.78 39.41
N VAL A 246 -13.26 -11.25 38.20
CA VAL A 246 -14.27 -10.22 37.87
C VAL A 246 -15.69 -10.75 38.16
N LEU A 247 -16.01 -11.95 37.64
CA LEU A 247 -17.33 -12.57 37.86
C LEU A 247 -17.64 -12.79 39.34
N ARG A 248 -16.64 -13.18 40.15
CA ARG A 248 -16.81 -13.28 41.61
C ARG A 248 -17.12 -11.91 42.20
N ARG A 249 -16.40 -10.85 41.79
CA ARG A 249 -16.66 -9.48 42.27
C ARG A 249 -18.05 -8.99 41.86
N MET A 250 -18.52 -9.35 40.67
CA MET A 250 -19.88 -9.01 40.24
C MET A 250 -20.96 -9.69 41.09
N VAL A 251 -20.73 -10.92 41.58
CA VAL A 251 -21.62 -11.57 42.55
C VAL A 251 -21.58 -10.85 43.90
N GLU A 252 -20.38 -10.54 44.43
CA GLU A 252 -20.19 -9.84 45.72
C GLU A 252 -20.85 -8.45 45.72
N THR A 253 -20.89 -7.76 44.60
CA THR A 253 -21.52 -6.45 44.41
C THR A 253 -22.99 -6.54 43.98
N GLY A 254 -23.56 -7.75 43.91
CA GLY A 254 -24.99 -7.97 43.61
C GLY A 254 -25.39 -7.66 42.16
N LYS A 255 -24.44 -7.66 41.23
CA LYS A 255 -24.67 -7.38 39.79
C LYS A 255 -25.11 -8.60 39.00
N ILE A 256 -24.71 -9.80 39.42
CA ILE A 256 -25.09 -11.09 38.88
C ILE A 256 -25.32 -12.10 39.98
N ASP A 257 -26.02 -13.18 39.71
CA ASP A 257 -26.21 -14.31 40.63
C ASP A 257 -25.15 -15.42 40.43
N ALA A 258 -25.18 -16.45 41.29
CA ALA A 258 -24.22 -17.56 41.25
C ALA A 258 -24.39 -18.44 40.00
N ALA A 259 -25.60 -18.57 39.47
CA ALA A 259 -25.88 -19.36 38.28
C ALA A 259 -25.34 -18.65 37.01
N GLN A 260 -25.55 -17.35 36.91
CA GLN A 260 -24.97 -16.51 35.84
C GLN A 260 -23.46 -16.55 35.88
N ARG A 261 -22.84 -16.48 37.06
CA ARG A 261 -21.41 -16.64 37.24
C ARG A 261 -20.92 -17.98 36.69
N ALA A 262 -21.52 -19.09 37.13
CA ALA A 262 -21.09 -20.41 36.70
C ALA A 262 -21.20 -20.61 35.17
N ALA A 263 -22.27 -20.12 34.56
CA ALA A 263 -22.47 -20.14 33.10
C ALA A 263 -21.39 -19.32 32.38
N ALA A 264 -21.04 -18.12 32.87
CA ALA A 264 -20.03 -17.26 32.26
C ALA A 264 -18.59 -17.81 32.43
N GLU A 265 -18.27 -18.47 33.54
CA GLU A 265 -16.98 -19.12 33.79
C GLU A 265 -16.75 -20.32 32.84
N ALA A 266 -17.81 -21.05 32.46
CA ALA A 266 -17.74 -22.16 31.50
C ALA A 266 -17.49 -21.72 30.05
N GLY A 267 -17.71 -20.45 29.72
CA GLY A 267 -17.54 -19.92 28.37
C GLY A 267 -16.10 -20.02 27.84
N PRO A 268 -15.90 -20.09 26.51
CA PRO A 268 -14.59 -20.17 25.91
C PRO A 268 -13.75 -18.92 26.16
N VAL A 269 -12.42 -19.06 26.04
CA VAL A 269 -11.47 -17.94 26.06
C VAL A 269 -10.84 -17.85 24.68
N PRO A 270 -10.87 -16.70 24.00
CA PRO A 270 -10.28 -16.54 22.70
C PRO A 270 -8.76 -16.69 22.76
N THR A 271 -8.19 -17.37 21.79
CA THR A 271 -6.73 -17.57 21.68
C THR A 271 -6.10 -16.90 20.47
N ARG A 272 -6.93 -16.21 19.68
CA ARG A 272 -6.53 -15.50 18.46
C ARG A 272 -6.95 -14.04 18.54
N ILE A 273 -6.21 -13.19 17.84
CA ILE A 273 -6.55 -11.79 17.65
C ILE A 273 -7.43 -11.70 16.41
N HIS A 274 -8.54 -10.98 16.52
CA HIS A 274 -9.29 -10.51 15.38
C HIS A 274 -8.74 -9.13 15.04
N ALA A 275 -7.96 -9.05 13.97
CA ALA A 275 -7.56 -7.77 13.40
C ALA A 275 -8.53 -7.44 12.27
N PRO A 276 -8.82 -6.16 11.97
CA PRO A 276 -9.41 -5.81 10.71
C PRO A 276 -8.56 -6.46 9.62
N VAL A 277 -9.13 -7.45 8.94
CA VAL A 277 -8.43 -8.13 7.86
C VAL A 277 -8.47 -7.18 6.68
N ALA A 278 -7.30 -6.80 6.16
CA ALA A 278 -7.25 -6.09 4.90
C ALA A 278 -7.99 -6.90 3.85
N GLU A 279 -9.07 -6.34 3.32
CA GLU A 279 -9.91 -6.99 2.30
C GLU A 279 -9.22 -6.92 0.93
N VAL A 280 -8.38 -5.89 0.74
CA VAL A 280 -7.59 -5.68 -0.48
C VAL A 280 -6.11 -5.71 -0.13
N ARG A 281 -5.38 -6.64 -0.71
CA ARG A 281 -3.94 -6.77 -0.49
C ARG A 281 -3.18 -5.79 -1.39
N ALA A 282 -2.97 -4.56 -0.90
CA ALA A 282 -2.25 -3.48 -1.60
C ALA A 282 -1.25 -2.75 -0.68
N PRO A 283 -0.28 -3.45 -0.05
CA PRO A 283 0.58 -2.85 0.97
C PRO A 283 1.52 -1.78 0.40
N TYR A 284 1.94 -1.87 -0.86
CA TYR A 284 2.72 -0.81 -1.52
C TYR A 284 1.92 0.49 -1.65
N VAL A 285 0.63 0.39 -2.00
CA VAL A 285 -0.27 1.55 -2.07
C VAL A 285 -0.52 2.13 -0.68
N ALA A 286 -0.74 1.28 0.33
CA ALA A 286 -0.89 1.72 1.72
C ALA A 286 0.32 2.54 2.19
N GLU A 287 1.55 2.12 1.84
CA GLU A 287 2.76 2.86 2.17
C GLU A 287 2.87 4.19 1.38
N MET A 288 2.48 4.20 0.10
CA MET A 288 2.41 5.44 -0.69
C MET A 288 1.44 6.43 -0.06
N VAL A 289 0.24 5.98 0.36
CA VAL A 289 -0.74 6.81 1.06
C VAL A 289 -0.18 7.32 2.39
N ARG A 290 0.46 6.45 3.18
CA ARG A 290 1.10 6.85 4.44
C ARG A 290 2.09 8.00 4.24
N LEU A 291 2.96 7.88 3.24
CA LEU A 291 3.95 8.92 2.91
C LEU A 291 3.29 10.21 2.44
N ASP A 292 2.29 10.13 1.58
CA ASP A 292 1.54 11.29 1.07
C ASP A 292 0.82 12.02 2.21
N MET A 293 0.14 11.29 3.11
CA MET A 293 -0.54 11.86 4.27
C MET A 293 0.42 12.55 5.24
N VAL A 294 1.59 11.93 5.51
CA VAL A 294 2.62 12.57 6.34
C VAL A 294 3.21 13.81 5.66
N SER A 295 3.36 13.79 4.35
CA SER A 295 3.82 14.95 3.58
C SER A 295 2.83 16.12 3.61
N ARG A 296 1.52 15.84 3.50
CA ARG A 296 0.45 16.87 3.47
C ARG A 296 0.10 17.44 4.83
N TYR A 297 -0.01 16.57 5.84
CA TYR A 297 -0.61 16.91 7.14
C TYR A 297 0.34 16.65 8.32
N GLY A 298 1.59 16.28 8.06
CA GLY A 298 2.57 15.95 9.08
C GLY A 298 2.35 14.57 9.74
N PRO A 299 3.21 14.18 10.71
CA PRO A 299 3.13 12.87 11.38
C PRO A 299 1.82 12.62 12.11
N ALA A 300 1.13 13.67 12.57
CA ALA A 300 -0.17 13.59 13.24
C ALA A 300 -1.26 12.98 12.35
N ALA A 301 -1.12 13.04 11.03
CA ALA A 301 -2.04 12.40 10.08
C ALA A 301 -2.25 10.89 10.33
N LEU A 302 -1.28 10.23 10.97
CA LEU A 302 -1.37 8.79 11.29
C LEU A 302 -2.21 8.50 12.54
N THR A 303 -2.57 9.56 13.30
CA THR A 303 -3.27 9.45 14.59
C THR A 303 -4.53 10.32 14.67
N ASP A 304 -4.80 11.14 13.66
CA ASP A 304 -5.93 12.07 13.65
C ASP A 304 -7.21 11.49 13.04
N GLY A 305 -7.19 10.20 12.67
CA GLY A 305 -8.39 9.48 12.22
C GLY A 305 -8.81 9.76 10.79
N TYR A 306 -7.90 10.23 9.94
CA TYR A 306 -8.21 10.42 8.52
C TYR A 306 -8.62 9.14 7.83
N ARG A 307 -9.55 9.27 6.89
CA ARG A 307 -9.98 8.19 5.97
C ARG A 307 -9.59 8.57 4.56
N VAL A 308 -8.74 7.75 3.94
CA VAL A 308 -8.28 7.97 2.57
C VAL A 308 -8.93 6.94 1.66
N THR A 309 -9.73 7.41 0.71
CA THR A 309 -10.23 6.59 -0.39
C THR A 309 -9.24 6.72 -1.55
N THR A 310 -8.69 5.58 -1.98
CA THR A 310 -7.75 5.52 -3.10
C THR A 310 -8.49 5.32 -4.43
N THR A 311 -7.77 5.41 -5.54
CA THR A 311 -8.26 5.07 -6.88
C THR A 311 -8.18 3.57 -7.18
N ILE A 312 -7.66 2.77 -6.28
CA ILE A 312 -7.44 1.33 -6.46
C ILE A 312 -8.78 0.59 -6.57
N ASP A 313 -8.97 -0.12 -7.67
CA ASP A 313 -10.05 -1.07 -7.87
C ASP A 313 -9.68 -2.41 -7.22
N SER A 314 -10.50 -2.92 -6.32
CA SER A 314 -10.17 -4.11 -5.53
C SER A 314 -9.99 -5.36 -6.39
N ALA A 315 -10.79 -5.53 -7.44
CA ALA A 315 -10.73 -6.68 -8.34
C ALA A 315 -9.49 -6.61 -9.23
N GLN A 316 -9.18 -5.43 -9.80
CA GLN A 316 -7.96 -5.24 -10.59
C GLN A 316 -6.71 -5.40 -9.74
N GLN A 317 -6.71 -4.92 -8.50
CA GLN A 317 -5.58 -5.11 -7.59
C GLN A 317 -5.36 -6.59 -7.26
N ALA A 318 -6.42 -7.35 -7.03
CA ALA A 318 -6.32 -8.80 -6.80
C ALA A 318 -5.76 -9.52 -8.04
N ALA A 319 -6.25 -9.15 -9.24
CA ALA A 319 -5.75 -9.68 -10.51
C ALA A 319 -4.27 -9.33 -10.72
N ALA A 320 -3.83 -8.11 -10.38
CA ALA A 320 -2.44 -7.68 -10.48
C ALA A 320 -1.51 -8.47 -9.55
N ASN A 321 -1.93 -8.69 -8.30
CA ASN A 321 -1.18 -9.53 -7.36
C ASN A 321 -1.00 -10.95 -7.91
N ALA A 322 -2.10 -11.58 -8.34
CA ALA A 322 -2.07 -12.94 -8.90
C ALA A 322 -1.19 -13.04 -10.15
N ALA A 323 -1.27 -12.05 -11.06
CA ALA A 323 -0.47 -11.99 -12.27
C ALA A 323 1.04 -11.88 -11.98
N VAL A 324 1.42 -10.99 -11.05
CA VAL A 324 2.82 -10.80 -10.63
C VAL A 324 3.36 -12.07 -9.98
N TRP A 325 2.65 -12.65 -9.01
CA TRP A 325 3.10 -13.87 -8.33
C TRP A 325 3.24 -15.04 -9.30
N ARG A 326 2.25 -15.24 -10.16
CA ARG A 326 2.28 -16.31 -11.16
C ARG A 326 3.46 -16.16 -12.11
N ALA A 327 3.66 -14.98 -12.67
CA ALA A 327 4.75 -14.73 -13.62
C ALA A 327 6.13 -14.90 -12.98
N MET A 328 6.31 -14.40 -11.74
CA MET A 328 7.57 -14.56 -11.02
C MET A 328 7.87 -16.02 -10.65
N LEU A 329 6.87 -16.77 -10.20
CA LEU A 329 7.02 -18.19 -9.90
C LEU A 329 7.26 -19.02 -11.17
N GLU A 330 6.63 -18.69 -12.29
CA GLU A 330 6.89 -19.32 -13.57
C GLU A 330 8.30 -19.04 -14.09
N PHE A 331 8.78 -17.80 -13.95
CA PHE A 331 10.16 -17.45 -14.24
C PHE A 331 11.12 -18.29 -13.39
N ASP A 332 10.90 -18.31 -12.09
CA ASP A 332 11.76 -18.97 -11.13
C ASP A 332 11.84 -20.48 -11.37
N ARG A 333 10.71 -21.12 -11.72
CA ARG A 333 10.69 -22.55 -12.11
C ARG A 333 11.50 -22.83 -13.38
N ARG A 334 11.49 -21.93 -14.35
CA ARG A 334 12.31 -22.11 -15.58
C ARG A 334 13.80 -22.03 -15.30
N HIS A 335 14.18 -21.33 -14.21
CA HIS A 335 15.59 -21.14 -13.82
C HIS A 335 16.08 -22.14 -12.78
N GLY A 336 15.26 -23.13 -12.41
CA GLY A 336 15.66 -24.28 -11.60
C GLY A 336 15.52 -24.10 -10.10
N TRP A 337 15.87 -25.15 -9.40
CA TRP A 337 15.74 -25.30 -7.95
C TRP A 337 17.03 -24.87 -7.24
N ARG A 338 16.94 -23.94 -6.30
CA ARG A 338 18.07 -23.44 -5.50
C ARG A 338 18.28 -24.20 -4.19
N GLY A 339 17.46 -25.21 -3.93
CA GLY A 339 17.55 -26.00 -2.69
C GLY A 339 16.54 -25.54 -1.62
N ALA A 340 16.54 -26.29 -0.52
CA ALA A 340 15.76 -26.00 0.65
C ALA A 340 16.24 -24.71 1.34
N VAL A 341 15.33 -24.01 2.02
CA VAL A 341 15.63 -22.78 2.76
C VAL A 341 16.51 -23.05 3.99
N ALA A 342 16.26 -24.18 4.64
CA ALA A 342 17.01 -24.65 5.81
C ALA A 342 16.81 -26.16 5.98
N THR A 343 17.55 -26.74 6.91
CA THR A 343 17.33 -28.13 7.37
C THR A 343 17.20 -28.14 8.89
N LEU A 344 16.13 -28.73 9.39
CA LEU A 344 15.88 -28.98 10.81
C LEU A 344 16.41 -30.34 11.21
N ASP A 345 16.75 -30.49 12.47
CA ASP A 345 17.09 -31.82 13.02
C ASP A 345 15.93 -32.81 12.83
N SER A 346 16.24 -34.07 12.54
CA SER A 346 15.23 -35.08 12.25
C SER A 346 14.23 -35.30 13.40
N GLY A 347 14.68 -35.14 14.65
CA GLY A 347 13.80 -35.19 15.82
C GLY A 347 12.80 -34.02 15.86
N VAL A 348 13.23 -32.82 15.48
CA VAL A 348 12.35 -31.62 15.39
C VAL A 348 11.37 -31.77 14.24
N ALA A 349 11.80 -32.27 13.09
CA ALA A 349 10.95 -32.50 11.93
C ALA A 349 9.85 -33.54 12.18
N ALA A 350 10.16 -34.59 12.96
CA ALA A 350 9.23 -35.66 13.31
C ALA A 350 8.16 -35.18 14.32
N ASP A 351 8.53 -34.38 15.31
CA ASP A 351 7.61 -33.85 16.32
C ASP A 351 6.76 -32.69 15.75
N ALA A 352 5.44 -32.87 15.76
CA ALA A 352 4.52 -31.90 15.16
C ALA A 352 4.60 -30.52 15.83
N THR A 353 4.71 -30.47 17.15
CA THR A 353 4.72 -29.22 17.92
C THR A 353 6.05 -28.48 17.76
N ALA A 354 7.17 -29.23 17.81
CA ALA A 354 8.49 -28.67 17.59
C ALA A 354 8.64 -28.14 16.17
N ALA A 355 8.17 -28.88 15.16
CA ALA A 355 8.18 -28.46 13.76
C ALA A 355 7.35 -27.19 13.53
N GLN A 356 6.14 -27.12 14.08
CA GLN A 356 5.31 -25.90 14.00
C GLN A 356 5.99 -24.70 14.67
N SER A 357 6.63 -24.92 15.82
CA SER A 357 7.37 -23.86 16.50
C SER A 357 8.58 -23.37 15.67
N ALA A 358 9.35 -24.29 15.09
CA ALA A 358 10.49 -23.96 14.23
C ALA A 358 10.06 -23.21 12.95
N LEU A 359 8.94 -23.61 12.35
CA LEU A 359 8.42 -22.96 11.15
C LEU A 359 7.95 -21.49 11.37
N ARG A 360 7.80 -21.03 12.62
CA ARG A 360 7.49 -19.61 12.91
C ARG A 360 8.61 -18.67 12.48
N ALA A 361 9.83 -19.15 12.37
CA ALA A 361 10.97 -18.36 11.89
C ALA A 361 10.93 -18.08 10.38
N TYR A 362 10.11 -18.80 9.62
CA TYR A 362 10.01 -18.70 8.16
C TYR A 362 8.68 -18.06 7.79
N PRO A 363 8.62 -16.79 7.31
CA PRO A 363 7.39 -16.13 6.92
C PRO A 363 6.74 -16.83 5.72
N ASP A 364 5.43 -16.60 5.53
CA ASP A 364 4.67 -17.06 4.36
C ASP A 364 4.55 -15.89 3.37
N PRO A 365 5.51 -15.70 2.43
CA PRO A 365 5.46 -14.58 1.50
C PRO A 365 4.43 -14.81 0.40
N ALA A 366 3.70 -13.78 0.04
CA ALA A 366 2.64 -13.84 -0.97
C ALA A 366 1.60 -14.93 -0.66
N ASP A 367 1.48 -15.95 -1.51
CA ASP A 367 0.62 -17.13 -1.33
C ASP A 367 1.40 -18.40 -0.94
N LEU A 368 2.72 -18.30 -0.78
CA LEU A 368 3.54 -19.44 -0.39
C LEU A 368 3.35 -19.79 1.10
N ARG A 369 3.54 -21.06 1.42
CA ARG A 369 3.50 -21.60 2.80
C ARG A 369 4.81 -22.30 3.12
N ALA A 370 5.43 -21.93 4.24
CA ALA A 370 6.58 -22.62 4.76
C ALA A 370 6.16 -23.99 5.31
N ALA A 371 6.88 -25.04 4.94
CA ALA A 371 6.63 -26.41 5.35
C ALA A 371 7.93 -27.19 5.57
N VAL A 372 7.90 -28.19 6.43
CA VAL A 372 9.03 -29.11 6.65
C VAL A 372 8.75 -30.48 6.03
N VAL A 373 9.73 -31.05 5.35
CA VAL A 373 9.65 -32.40 4.76
C VAL A 373 9.67 -33.44 5.88
N VAL A 374 8.60 -34.22 5.98
CA VAL A 374 8.48 -35.30 7.02
C VAL A 374 8.72 -36.69 6.48
N SER A 375 8.45 -36.91 5.19
CA SER A 375 8.77 -38.18 4.52
C SER A 375 9.01 -37.98 3.04
N VAL A 376 9.79 -38.86 2.42
CA VAL A 376 10.08 -38.88 0.99
C VAL A 376 9.91 -40.32 0.50
N ALA A 377 9.03 -40.51 -0.48
CA ALA A 377 8.79 -41.77 -1.18
C ALA A 377 9.46 -41.74 -2.56
N GLU A 378 9.20 -42.74 -3.41
CA GLU A 378 9.80 -42.80 -4.76
C GLU A 378 9.38 -41.61 -5.64
N GLN A 379 8.07 -41.32 -5.70
CA GLN A 379 7.47 -40.32 -6.60
C GLN A 379 6.62 -39.27 -5.83
N SER A 380 6.77 -39.20 -4.51
CA SER A 380 6.07 -38.19 -3.70
C SER A 380 6.88 -37.81 -2.46
N ALA A 381 6.52 -36.69 -1.84
CA ALA A 381 6.99 -36.29 -0.54
C ALA A 381 5.84 -35.73 0.30
N THR A 382 5.86 -36.01 1.61
CA THR A 382 4.92 -35.39 2.54
C THR A 382 5.60 -34.26 3.29
N VAL A 383 4.97 -33.12 3.32
CA VAL A 383 5.43 -31.95 4.07
C VAL A 383 4.41 -31.54 5.13
N ARG A 384 4.87 -30.99 6.24
CA ARG A 384 4.04 -30.44 7.31
C ARG A 384 4.10 -28.92 7.27
N SER A 385 2.95 -28.29 7.10
CA SER A 385 2.81 -26.83 7.13
C SER A 385 2.78 -26.30 8.57
N ARG A 386 2.88 -24.97 8.71
CA ARG A 386 2.91 -24.29 10.02
C ARG A 386 1.65 -24.52 10.85
N ASP A 387 0.49 -24.69 10.26
CA ASP A 387 -0.78 -25.02 10.92
C ASP A 387 -0.89 -26.49 11.33
N GLY A 388 0.11 -27.30 11.00
CA GLY A 388 0.21 -28.73 11.31
C GLY A 388 -0.38 -29.65 10.27
N ALA A 389 -0.99 -29.12 9.22
CA ALA A 389 -1.53 -29.92 8.14
C ALA A 389 -0.42 -30.68 7.39
N LEU A 390 -0.72 -31.95 7.07
CA LEU A 390 0.14 -32.74 6.21
C LEU A 390 -0.32 -32.55 4.76
N VAL A 391 0.63 -32.21 3.92
CA VAL A 391 0.43 -31.94 2.49
C VAL A 391 1.29 -32.92 1.70
N GLU A 392 0.67 -33.64 0.78
CA GLU A 392 1.40 -34.49 -0.17
C GLU A 392 1.79 -33.70 -1.40
N LEU A 393 3.04 -33.80 -1.82
CA LEU A 393 3.60 -33.32 -3.07
C LEU A 393 3.81 -34.52 -3.97
N ASP A 394 3.03 -34.64 -5.00
CA ASP A 394 3.18 -35.66 -6.04
C ASP A 394 4.39 -35.35 -6.96
N TRP A 395 4.68 -36.22 -7.87
CA TRP A 395 5.81 -36.05 -8.79
C TRP A 395 5.64 -34.81 -9.69
N ASP A 396 4.44 -34.52 -10.17
CA ASP A 396 4.17 -33.32 -10.98
C ASP A 396 4.47 -32.02 -10.22
N ALA A 397 4.22 -32.05 -8.90
CA ALA A 397 4.49 -30.90 -8.04
C ALA A 397 5.98 -30.55 -7.93
N MET A 398 6.91 -31.51 -8.13
CA MET A 398 8.35 -31.33 -7.86
C MET A 398 9.27 -31.69 -9.02
N SER A 399 8.81 -32.37 -10.08
CA SER A 399 9.63 -32.84 -11.22
C SER A 399 10.36 -31.73 -11.98
N TRP A 400 9.91 -30.48 -11.85
CA TRP A 400 10.54 -29.30 -12.42
C TRP A 400 11.87 -28.93 -11.75
N ALA A 401 12.15 -29.42 -10.54
CA ALA A 401 13.16 -28.92 -9.62
C ALA A 401 14.59 -29.38 -10.01
N ARG A 402 15.03 -29.02 -11.20
CA ARG A 402 16.42 -29.22 -11.64
C ARG A 402 17.35 -28.31 -10.86
N PRO A 403 18.49 -28.79 -10.33
CA PRO A 403 19.41 -27.96 -9.57
C PRO A 403 20.02 -26.85 -10.44
N VAL A 404 20.17 -25.65 -9.90
CA VAL A 404 20.85 -24.53 -10.54
C VAL A 404 22.36 -24.76 -10.46
N LEU A 405 23.05 -24.78 -11.60
CA LEU A 405 24.50 -24.88 -11.70
C LEU A 405 25.17 -23.54 -12.05
N GLY A 406 24.40 -22.60 -12.62
CA GLY A 406 24.86 -21.28 -13.00
C GLY A 406 23.71 -20.42 -13.55
N PRO A 407 23.96 -19.18 -13.99
CA PRO A 407 22.92 -18.28 -14.44
C PRO A 407 22.02 -18.85 -15.56
N ASP A 408 22.60 -19.58 -16.51
CA ASP A 408 21.91 -20.21 -17.65
C ASP A 408 22.11 -21.74 -17.68
N ALA A 409 22.63 -22.34 -16.60
CA ALA A 409 22.96 -23.76 -16.53
C ALA A 409 22.14 -24.48 -15.47
N LEU A 410 21.39 -25.48 -15.92
CA LEU A 410 20.63 -26.40 -15.06
C LEU A 410 21.26 -27.77 -15.04
N GLY A 411 21.28 -28.40 -13.88
CA GLY A 411 21.67 -29.77 -13.68
C GLY A 411 20.72 -30.80 -14.36
N PRO A 412 20.94 -32.08 -14.19
CA PRO A 412 20.09 -33.12 -14.75
C PRO A 412 18.66 -33.01 -14.19
N SER A 413 17.70 -33.48 -14.97
CA SER A 413 16.31 -33.59 -14.50
C SER A 413 16.25 -34.65 -13.40
N PRO A 414 15.57 -34.34 -12.25
CA PRO A 414 15.39 -35.33 -11.19
C PRO A 414 14.54 -36.50 -11.71
N LYS A 415 14.79 -37.73 -11.16
CA LYS A 415 14.06 -38.94 -11.55
C LYS A 415 13.16 -39.46 -10.43
N ARG A 416 13.43 -39.08 -9.19
CA ARG A 416 12.72 -39.49 -7.99
C ARG A 416 12.68 -38.34 -6.97
N ALA A 417 11.76 -38.39 -6.04
CA ALA A 417 11.58 -37.34 -5.04
C ALA A 417 12.84 -37.11 -4.18
N ALA A 418 13.59 -38.17 -3.89
CA ALA A 418 14.85 -38.09 -3.14
C ALA A 418 15.98 -37.32 -3.86
N ASP A 419 15.88 -37.11 -5.17
CA ASP A 419 16.82 -36.26 -5.93
C ASP A 419 16.56 -34.78 -5.69
N VAL A 420 15.39 -34.43 -5.14
CA VAL A 420 14.92 -33.03 -4.92
C VAL A 420 14.85 -32.66 -3.44
N LEU A 421 14.29 -33.55 -2.61
CA LEU A 421 13.97 -33.32 -1.21
C LEU A 421 14.54 -34.37 -0.28
N SER A 422 14.86 -33.93 0.95
CA SER A 422 15.26 -34.83 2.05
C SER A 422 14.47 -34.49 3.32
N VAL A 423 14.26 -35.47 4.18
CA VAL A 423 13.57 -35.29 5.47
C VAL A 423 14.27 -34.25 6.32
N GLY A 424 13.49 -33.37 6.96
CA GLY A 424 13.98 -32.27 7.79
C GLY A 424 14.17 -30.96 7.00
N GLN A 425 14.16 -30.98 5.69
CA GLN A 425 14.28 -29.75 4.90
C GLN A 425 13.07 -28.86 5.05
N VAL A 426 13.30 -27.55 5.21
CA VAL A 426 12.28 -26.49 5.16
C VAL A 426 12.18 -26.00 3.73
N VAL A 427 10.99 -26.07 3.17
CA VAL A 427 10.66 -25.69 1.79
C VAL A 427 9.43 -24.79 1.77
N TYR A 428 9.18 -24.14 0.64
CA TYR A 428 7.91 -23.47 0.39
C TYR A 428 7.03 -24.32 -0.50
N VAL A 429 5.73 -24.31 -0.21
CA VAL A 429 4.71 -24.90 -1.07
C VAL A 429 3.70 -23.86 -1.48
N GLN A 430 3.26 -23.93 -2.74
CA GLN A 430 2.22 -23.08 -3.30
C GLN A 430 0.91 -23.85 -3.36
N PRO A 431 -0.18 -23.39 -2.69
CA PRO A 431 -1.52 -23.98 -2.88
C PRO A 431 -2.00 -23.79 -4.33
N ARG A 432 -2.66 -24.81 -4.89
CA ARG A 432 -3.35 -24.74 -6.18
C ARG A 432 -4.86 -24.64 -5.96
N GLY A 433 -5.59 -24.13 -6.95
CA GLY A 433 -7.03 -23.98 -6.87
C GLY A 433 -7.81 -25.28 -6.80
N ASP A 434 -7.19 -26.42 -7.12
CA ASP A 434 -7.74 -27.77 -7.05
C ASP A 434 -7.53 -28.46 -5.68
N GLY A 435 -6.98 -27.74 -4.70
CA GLY A 435 -6.68 -28.27 -3.38
C GLY A 435 -5.33 -28.99 -3.28
N THR A 436 -4.61 -29.17 -4.38
CA THR A 436 -3.25 -29.69 -4.38
C THR A 436 -2.21 -28.61 -4.09
N HIS A 437 -0.97 -29.00 -3.89
CA HIS A 437 0.15 -28.08 -3.66
C HIS A 437 1.29 -28.37 -4.63
N ARG A 438 2.12 -27.36 -4.87
CA ARG A 438 3.34 -27.48 -5.66
C ARG A 438 4.54 -27.01 -4.86
N LEU A 439 5.68 -27.69 -5.01
CA LEU A 439 6.95 -27.21 -4.50
C LEU A 439 7.28 -25.85 -5.14
N ALA A 440 7.66 -24.91 -4.31
CA ALA A 440 7.98 -23.54 -4.72
C ALA A 440 9.19 -23.00 -3.97
N GLN A 441 9.69 -21.87 -4.41
CA GLN A 441 10.74 -21.11 -3.74
C GLN A 441 10.43 -19.62 -3.90
N VAL A 442 10.92 -18.78 -2.99
CA VAL A 442 10.76 -17.33 -3.10
C VAL A 442 11.53 -16.85 -4.33
N PRO A 443 10.90 -16.18 -5.31
CA PRO A 443 11.60 -15.77 -6.52
C PRO A 443 12.75 -14.82 -6.23
N ALA A 444 13.88 -15.03 -6.90
CA ALA A 444 15.04 -14.15 -6.80
C ALA A 444 14.93 -12.90 -7.69
N VAL A 445 14.07 -12.93 -8.69
CA VAL A 445 13.81 -11.82 -9.61
C VAL A 445 12.84 -10.82 -8.99
N GLY A 446 12.96 -9.54 -9.34
CA GLY A 446 11.98 -8.50 -9.05
C GLY A 446 10.97 -8.34 -10.17
N ALA A 447 9.77 -7.86 -9.85
CA ALA A 447 8.75 -7.50 -10.83
C ALA A 447 7.92 -6.31 -10.36
N ALA A 448 7.28 -5.64 -11.31
CA ALA A 448 6.27 -4.63 -11.04
C ALA A 448 5.16 -4.67 -12.09
N LEU A 449 3.95 -4.35 -11.66
CA LEU A 449 2.81 -4.11 -12.54
C LEU A 449 2.08 -2.86 -12.06
N VAL A 450 1.81 -1.96 -13.01
CA VAL A 450 1.00 -0.76 -12.78
C VAL A 450 -0.09 -0.71 -13.83
N ALA A 451 -1.32 -0.45 -13.38
CA ALA A 451 -2.45 -0.20 -14.26
C ALA A 451 -3.08 1.16 -13.93
N LEU A 452 -3.49 1.89 -14.95
CA LEU A 452 -4.15 3.18 -14.80
C LEU A 452 -5.25 3.39 -15.84
N ALA A 453 -6.24 4.21 -15.49
CA ALA A 453 -7.25 4.69 -16.40
C ALA A 453 -6.67 5.78 -17.32
N PRO A 454 -6.74 5.62 -18.66
CA PRO A 454 -6.20 6.63 -19.56
C PRO A 454 -7.02 7.92 -19.63
N THR A 455 -8.24 7.92 -19.08
CA THR A 455 -9.16 9.08 -19.08
C THR A 455 -8.73 10.19 -18.12
N ASP A 456 -8.21 9.83 -16.94
CA ASP A 456 -7.89 10.78 -15.87
C ASP A 456 -6.55 10.50 -15.18
N GLY A 457 -5.92 9.35 -15.46
CA GLY A 457 -4.69 8.94 -14.82
C GLY A 457 -4.85 8.23 -13.47
N ALA A 458 -6.07 7.88 -13.06
CA ALA A 458 -6.32 7.11 -11.83
C ALA A 458 -5.55 5.78 -11.85
N VAL A 459 -4.68 5.54 -10.87
CA VAL A 459 -3.98 4.27 -10.70
C VAL A 459 -4.97 3.24 -10.15
N THR A 460 -5.37 2.27 -10.96
CA THR A 460 -6.39 1.28 -10.60
C THR A 460 -5.82 0.03 -9.96
N ALA A 461 -4.55 -0.30 -10.24
CA ALA A 461 -3.82 -1.37 -9.57
C ALA A 461 -2.31 -1.08 -9.57
N LEU A 462 -1.62 -1.47 -8.49
CA LEU A 462 -0.18 -1.30 -8.36
C LEU A 462 0.45 -2.40 -7.50
N VAL A 463 1.45 -3.08 -8.07
CA VAL A 463 2.24 -4.11 -7.39
C VAL A 463 3.71 -3.81 -7.62
N GLY A 464 4.46 -3.59 -6.54
CA GLY A 464 5.88 -3.21 -6.57
C GLY A 464 6.86 -4.37 -6.32
N GLY A 465 6.39 -5.62 -6.21
CA GLY A 465 7.23 -6.79 -5.97
C GLY A 465 6.45 -8.02 -5.53
N PHE A 466 7.16 -9.11 -5.23
CA PHE A 466 6.56 -10.36 -4.80
C PHE A 466 5.90 -10.27 -3.42
N ASP A 467 6.61 -9.71 -2.45
CA ASP A 467 6.12 -9.52 -1.08
C ASP A 467 6.67 -8.22 -0.48
N PHE A 468 5.77 -7.39 0.05
CA PHE A 468 6.11 -6.09 0.64
C PHE A 468 6.91 -6.23 1.94
N TYR A 469 6.64 -7.26 2.74
CA TYR A 469 7.31 -7.44 4.03
C TYR A 469 8.73 -7.99 3.86
N ALA A 470 8.98 -8.70 2.75
CA ALA A 470 10.32 -9.10 2.35
C ALA A 470 11.11 -7.95 1.69
N SER A 471 10.45 -7.09 0.91
CA SER A 471 11.07 -5.93 0.26
C SER A 471 10.09 -4.77 0.14
N ARG A 472 10.35 -3.69 0.88
CA ARG A 472 9.56 -2.45 0.84
C ARG A 472 9.86 -1.59 -0.39
N TYR A 473 10.89 -1.94 -1.16
CA TYR A 473 11.26 -1.23 -2.38
C TYR A 473 10.16 -1.37 -3.42
N ASN A 474 9.45 -0.26 -3.67
CA ASN A 474 8.32 -0.22 -4.60
C ASN A 474 8.83 -0.03 -6.04
N ARG A 475 9.06 -1.12 -6.74
CA ARG A 475 9.62 -1.09 -8.10
C ARG A 475 8.70 -0.41 -9.11
N ALA A 476 7.40 -0.32 -8.82
CA ALA A 476 6.43 0.34 -9.69
C ALA A 476 6.70 1.85 -9.86
N VAL A 477 7.24 2.51 -8.81
CA VAL A 477 7.45 3.97 -8.77
C VAL A 477 8.88 4.38 -8.43
N GLN A 478 9.74 3.44 -7.98
CA GLN A 478 11.10 3.76 -7.55
C GLN A 478 12.18 3.15 -8.45
N ALA A 479 11.90 2.01 -9.10
CA ALA A 479 12.88 1.36 -9.96
C ALA A 479 12.99 2.10 -11.29
N LYS A 480 14.03 2.91 -11.43
CA LYS A 480 14.42 3.54 -12.69
C LYS A 480 15.21 2.53 -13.51
N ARG A 481 14.61 2.03 -14.59
CA ARG A 481 15.16 0.96 -15.44
C ARG A 481 15.06 1.33 -16.91
N GLN A 482 15.93 0.75 -17.73
CA GLN A 482 15.90 0.96 -19.16
C GLN A 482 14.68 0.26 -19.78
N PRO A 483 13.79 0.96 -20.50
CA PRO A 483 12.62 0.36 -21.14
C PRO A 483 12.98 -0.48 -22.38
N GLY A 484 14.19 -0.31 -22.92
CA GLY A 484 14.58 -0.96 -24.16
C GLY A 484 13.60 -0.64 -25.29
N SER A 485 13.31 -1.63 -26.10
CA SER A 485 12.40 -1.47 -27.25
C SER A 485 10.95 -1.08 -26.90
N ALA A 486 10.54 -1.10 -25.64
CA ALA A 486 9.23 -0.58 -25.25
C ALA A 486 9.16 0.96 -25.40
N PHE A 487 10.30 1.64 -25.52
CA PHE A 487 10.39 3.08 -25.76
C PHE A 487 10.18 3.48 -27.23
N LYS A 488 10.35 2.56 -28.17
CA LYS A 488 10.25 2.84 -29.62
C LYS A 488 8.95 3.54 -30.07
N PRO A 489 7.74 3.23 -29.52
CA PRO A 489 6.53 3.91 -29.94
C PRO A 489 6.60 5.44 -29.84
N PHE A 490 7.30 5.99 -28.84
CA PHE A 490 7.46 7.44 -28.67
C PHE A 490 8.33 8.05 -29.78
N LEU A 491 9.41 7.36 -30.16
CA LEU A 491 10.25 7.76 -31.27
C LEU A 491 9.49 7.66 -32.61
N TYR A 492 8.73 6.58 -32.81
CA TYR A 492 7.96 6.39 -34.04
C TYR A 492 6.84 7.42 -34.19
N SER A 493 6.22 7.82 -33.07
CA SER A 493 5.28 8.93 -33.01
C SER A 493 5.93 10.26 -33.41
N ALA A 494 7.15 10.52 -32.91
CA ALA A 494 7.93 11.70 -33.29
C ALA A 494 8.30 11.66 -34.82
N ALA A 495 8.66 10.50 -35.33
CA ALA A 495 8.96 10.33 -36.78
C ALA A 495 7.72 10.57 -37.64
N LEU A 496 6.54 10.04 -37.24
CA LEU A 496 5.26 10.33 -37.91
C LEU A 496 4.96 11.85 -37.94
N ASP A 497 5.21 12.52 -36.82
CA ASP A 497 4.99 13.99 -36.74
C ASP A 497 5.95 14.76 -37.67
N HIS A 498 7.11 14.18 -37.94
CA HIS A 498 8.16 14.75 -38.81
C HIS A 498 8.05 14.30 -40.27
N GLY A 499 6.90 13.79 -40.71
CA GLY A 499 6.63 13.47 -42.10
C GLY A 499 6.98 12.05 -42.55
N PHE A 500 7.52 11.19 -41.64
CA PHE A 500 7.62 9.76 -41.93
C PHE A 500 6.23 9.13 -41.93
N THR A 501 6.05 8.08 -42.73
CA THR A 501 4.78 7.34 -42.81
C THR A 501 4.95 5.88 -42.41
N PRO A 502 3.91 5.16 -42.07
CA PRO A 502 3.99 3.72 -41.78
C PRO A 502 4.56 2.90 -42.96
N ALA A 503 4.41 3.40 -44.17
CA ALA A 503 4.93 2.78 -45.42
C ALA A 503 6.36 3.26 -45.81
N THR A 504 6.91 4.28 -45.16
CA THR A 504 8.27 4.77 -45.43
C THR A 504 9.28 3.64 -45.30
N LEU A 505 10.05 3.39 -46.34
CA LEU A 505 11.13 2.41 -46.37
C LEU A 505 12.39 2.96 -45.71
N VAL A 506 12.86 2.27 -44.69
CA VAL A 506 14.13 2.60 -44.02
C VAL A 506 15.03 1.38 -44.05
N ASN A 507 16.28 1.56 -44.38
CA ASN A 507 17.20 0.45 -44.60
C ASN A 507 17.61 -0.24 -43.31
N ASP A 508 17.29 -1.53 -43.18
CA ASP A 508 17.74 -2.38 -42.06
C ASP A 508 19.09 -3.03 -42.44
N ALA A 509 20.16 -2.22 -42.46
CA ALA A 509 21.52 -2.58 -42.83
C ALA A 509 22.52 -2.21 -41.71
N PRO A 510 23.74 -2.78 -41.72
CA PRO A 510 24.78 -2.42 -40.75
C PRO A 510 25.02 -0.91 -40.68
N ILE A 511 25.27 -0.42 -39.49
CA ILE A 511 25.65 0.98 -39.25
C ILE A 511 26.87 1.00 -38.33
N VAL A 512 27.83 1.85 -38.67
CA VAL A 512 29.02 2.09 -37.83
C VAL A 512 29.08 3.59 -37.58
N LEU A 513 29.04 3.97 -36.31
CA LEU A 513 29.09 5.36 -35.91
C LEU A 513 30.44 5.62 -35.25
N PRO A 514 31.22 6.60 -35.72
CA PRO A 514 32.50 6.99 -35.12
C PRO A 514 32.27 7.52 -33.72
N GLY A 515 33.27 7.44 -32.87
CA GLY A 515 33.24 7.67 -31.41
C GLY A 515 32.29 8.69 -30.88
N GLY A 516 31.65 8.39 -29.76
CA GLY A 516 30.67 9.22 -29.04
C GLY A 516 29.21 8.79 -29.18
N GLY A 517 28.87 7.83 -30.04
CA GLY A 517 27.50 7.29 -30.15
C GLY A 517 27.19 6.03 -29.36
N GLY A 518 28.18 5.40 -28.77
CA GLY A 518 28.05 4.20 -27.97
C GLY A 518 28.09 4.47 -26.45
N PRO A 519 27.72 3.46 -25.66
CA PRO A 519 27.72 3.60 -24.19
C PRO A 519 29.12 3.82 -23.57
N ASP A 520 30.22 3.45 -24.28
CA ASP A 520 31.58 3.41 -23.74
C ASP A 520 32.53 4.48 -24.32
N GLY A 521 32.03 5.44 -25.08
CA GLY A 521 32.68 6.71 -25.41
C GLY A 521 33.75 6.75 -26.53
N ASP A 522 34.65 5.79 -26.62
CA ASP A 522 35.85 5.86 -27.50
C ASP A 522 35.92 4.85 -28.69
N GLU A 523 35.11 3.78 -28.64
CA GLU A 523 35.06 2.81 -29.73
C GLU A 523 33.91 3.08 -30.72
N ALA A 524 34.09 2.75 -31.97
CA ALA A 524 33.06 2.84 -33.00
C ALA A 524 31.85 1.99 -32.61
N TRP A 525 30.70 2.63 -32.40
CA TRP A 525 29.48 1.93 -32.04
C TRP A 525 28.88 1.17 -33.20
N ARG A 526 28.64 -0.14 -33.02
CA ARG A 526 28.14 -1.08 -34.01
C ARG A 526 26.88 -1.77 -33.57
N PRO A 527 25.73 -1.05 -33.50
CA PRO A 527 24.47 -1.65 -33.05
C PRO A 527 24.04 -2.78 -34.00
N GLN A 528 23.30 -3.74 -33.43
CA GLN A 528 22.76 -4.90 -34.15
C GLN A 528 21.28 -5.11 -33.81
N ASN A 529 20.55 -5.76 -34.71
CA ASN A 529 19.26 -6.34 -34.38
C ASN A 529 19.41 -7.51 -33.36
N ILE A 530 18.40 -7.80 -32.59
CA ILE A 530 18.40 -8.94 -31.64
C ILE A 530 18.64 -10.25 -32.38
N THR A 531 18.09 -10.38 -33.59
CA THR A 531 18.27 -11.56 -34.48
C THR A 531 19.68 -11.65 -35.08
N ARG A 532 20.49 -10.59 -34.99
CA ARG A 532 21.78 -10.44 -35.68
C ARG A 532 21.70 -10.50 -37.21
N GLU A 533 20.52 -10.37 -37.79
CA GLU A 533 20.22 -10.39 -39.21
C GLU A 533 19.87 -9.00 -39.75
N PHE A 534 20.05 -8.78 -41.03
CA PHE A 534 19.74 -7.55 -41.76
C PHE A 534 18.70 -7.84 -42.83
N TYR A 535 17.71 -6.97 -43.00
CA TYR A 535 16.54 -7.23 -43.83
C TYR A 535 16.40 -6.23 -44.98
N GLY A 536 17.35 -5.28 -45.16
CA GLY A 536 17.32 -4.27 -46.21
C GLY A 536 16.18 -3.25 -46.06
N PRO A 537 15.68 -2.69 -47.17
CA PRO A 537 14.58 -1.71 -47.11
C PRO A 537 13.34 -2.29 -46.41
N THR A 538 12.99 -1.71 -45.30
CA THR A 538 11.95 -2.21 -44.38
C THR A 538 10.92 -1.09 -44.09
N PRO A 539 9.61 -1.34 -44.33
CA PRO A 539 8.58 -0.36 -43.98
C PRO A 539 8.62 -0.02 -42.46
N MET A 540 8.41 1.24 -42.13
CA MET A 540 8.44 1.72 -40.76
C MET A 540 7.49 0.92 -39.86
N ARG A 541 6.28 0.60 -40.33
CA ARG A 541 5.34 -0.29 -39.60
C ARG A 541 5.98 -1.65 -39.27
N GLU A 542 6.56 -2.32 -40.28
CA GLU A 542 7.17 -3.64 -40.10
C GLU A 542 8.36 -3.58 -39.12
N ALA A 543 9.12 -2.50 -39.18
CA ALA A 543 10.22 -2.28 -38.24
C ALA A 543 9.75 -2.14 -36.78
N LEU A 544 8.64 -1.47 -36.53
CA LEU A 544 8.04 -1.41 -35.18
C LEU A 544 7.50 -2.78 -34.75
N VAL A 545 6.78 -3.48 -35.64
CA VAL A 545 6.17 -4.80 -35.40
C VAL A 545 7.23 -5.84 -35.05
N ARG A 546 8.36 -5.85 -35.76
CA ARG A 546 9.51 -6.74 -35.56
C ARG A 546 10.55 -6.18 -34.59
N SER A 547 10.37 -4.94 -34.15
CA SER A 547 11.28 -4.27 -33.20
C SER A 547 12.71 -4.08 -33.72
N ARG A 548 12.89 -3.68 -35.04
CA ARG A 548 14.19 -3.51 -35.66
C ARG A 548 14.98 -2.35 -35.06
N ASN A 549 16.21 -2.64 -34.60
CA ASN A 549 17.07 -1.65 -33.95
C ASN A 549 17.65 -0.64 -34.95
N LEU A 550 18.20 -1.15 -36.06
CA LEU A 550 18.91 -0.32 -37.05
C LEU A 550 17.99 0.67 -37.75
N VAL A 551 16.75 0.24 -38.06
CA VAL A 551 15.69 1.12 -38.53
C VAL A 551 15.37 2.22 -37.55
N SER A 552 15.21 1.87 -36.26
CA SER A 552 14.89 2.86 -35.22
C SER A 552 15.99 3.92 -35.04
N ILE A 553 17.28 3.52 -35.15
CA ILE A 553 18.40 4.46 -35.11
C ILE A 553 18.38 5.40 -36.33
N ARG A 554 18.08 4.90 -37.52
CA ARG A 554 17.98 5.72 -38.73
C ARG A 554 16.76 6.67 -38.66
N LEU A 555 15.64 6.21 -38.15
CA LEU A 555 14.48 7.07 -37.88
C LEU A 555 14.83 8.22 -36.92
N LEU A 556 15.58 7.94 -35.85
CA LEU A 556 16.02 9.00 -34.94
C LEU A 556 16.96 10.00 -35.60
N ARG A 557 17.88 9.50 -36.44
CA ARG A 557 18.76 10.38 -37.22
C ARG A 557 17.97 11.26 -38.21
N GLY A 558 17.02 10.67 -38.94
CA GLY A 558 16.19 11.39 -39.90
C GLY A 558 15.23 12.39 -39.25
N THR A 559 14.69 12.07 -38.06
CA THR A 559 13.86 13.00 -37.27
C THR A 559 14.70 14.11 -36.63
N GLY A 560 15.97 13.83 -36.39
CA GLY A 560 16.85 14.71 -35.60
C GLY A 560 16.69 14.50 -34.08
N LEU A 561 17.83 14.33 -33.38
CA LEU A 561 17.84 14.02 -31.95
C LEU A 561 17.09 15.08 -31.08
N GLY A 562 17.38 16.36 -31.33
CA GLY A 562 16.75 17.47 -30.57
C GLY A 562 15.24 17.57 -30.79
N THR A 563 14.79 17.36 -32.07
CA THR A 563 13.35 17.34 -32.40
C THR A 563 12.65 16.17 -31.73
N ALA A 564 13.20 14.96 -31.86
CA ALA A 564 12.65 13.77 -31.24
C ALA A 564 12.58 13.89 -29.72
N THR A 565 13.65 14.36 -29.05
CA THR A 565 13.71 14.53 -27.60
C THR A 565 12.65 15.51 -27.10
N ARG A 566 12.51 16.66 -27.77
CA ARG A 566 11.50 17.69 -27.46
C ARG A 566 10.09 17.13 -27.60
N TYR A 567 9.81 16.47 -28.71
CA TYR A 567 8.50 15.85 -28.95
C TYR A 567 8.16 14.77 -27.91
N ILE A 568 9.11 13.87 -27.62
CA ILE A 568 8.93 12.81 -26.63
C ILE A 568 8.73 13.39 -25.22
N GLY A 569 9.31 14.55 -24.91
CA GLY A 569 9.07 15.27 -23.67
C GLY A 569 7.58 15.59 -23.41
N ASN A 570 6.77 15.77 -24.46
CA ASN A 570 5.33 16.01 -24.34
C ASN A 570 4.57 14.86 -23.65
N PHE A 571 5.11 13.63 -23.72
CA PHE A 571 4.55 12.47 -23.01
C PHE A 571 4.79 12.51 -21.50
N GLY A 572 5.55 13.49 -21.01
CA GLY A 572 5.83 13.72 -19.61
C GLY A 572 7.10 13.04 -19.10
N PHE A 573 7.96 12.53 -19.99
CA PHE A 573 9.25 11.98 -19.59
C PHE A 573 10.22 13.07 -19.13
N GLY A 574 10.92 12.84 -18.02
CA GLY A 574 11.98 13.71 -17.53
C GLY A 574 13.30 13.54 -18.30
N PRO A 575 14.29 14.42 -18.06
CA PRO A 575 15.58 14.39 -18.77
C PRO A 575 16.31 13.05 -18.65
N GLU A 576 16.16 12.34 -17.55
CA GLU A 576 16.80 11.03 -17.31
C GLU A 576 16.31 9.94 -18.27
N ALA A 577 15.09 10.06 -18.78
CA ALA A 577 14.52 9.15 -19.76
C ALA A 577 14.98 9.47 -21.19
N LEU A 578 15.61 10.62 -21.43
CA LEU A 578 15.88 11.20 -22.74
C LEU A 578 17.38 11.46 -22.94
N PRO A 579 18.21 10.40 -23.05
CA PRO A 579 19.65 10.56 -23.33
C PRO A 579 19.87 11.32 -24.63
N GLN A 580 20.81 12.27 -24.62
CA GLN A 580 21.11 13.16 -25.74
C GLN A 580 22.06 12.52 -26.76
N ASN A 581 21.77 11.27 -27.14
CA ASN A 581 22.52 10.52 -28.14
C ASN A 581 21.64 9.48 -28.83
N LEU A 582 22.18 8.82 -29.88
CA LEU A 582 21.43 7.88 -30.72
C LEU A 582 20.98 6.59 -29.98
N THR A 583 21.49 6.31 -28.78
CA THR A 583 21.04 5.16 -28.00
C THR A 583 19.61 5.35 -27.50
N LEU A 584 19.08 6.59 -27.51
CA LEU A 584 17.67 6.90 -27.27
C LEU A 584 16.74 6.02 -28.12
N ALA A 585 17.11 5.75 -29.40
CA ALA A 585 16.34 4.88 -30.28
C ALA A 585 16.15 3.44 -29.75
N LEU A 586 17.04 3.02 -28.87
CA LEU A 586 17.03 1.69 -28.26
C LEU A 586 16.43 1.70 -26.83
N GLY A 587 16.03 2.87 -26.31
CA GLY A 587 15.45 3.03 -24.99
C GLY A 587 16.45 2.83 -23.84
N THR A 588 17.62 3.47 -23.94
CA THR A 588 18.64 3.42 -22.88
C THR A 588 18.41 4.41 -21.74
N GLY A 589 17.43 5.31 -21.87
CA GLY A 589 16.99 6.18 -20.77
C GLY A 589 16.39 5.40 -19.61
N GLN A 590 16.30 6.05 -18.45
CA GLN A 590 15.79 5.42 -17.22
C GLN A 590 14.38 5.89 -16.91
N VAL A 591 13.46 4.95 -16.75
CA VAL A 591 12.03 5.17 -16.48
C VAL A 591 11.50 4.20 -15.44
N THR A 592 10.45 4.59 -14.74
CA THR A 592 9.70 3.68 -13.88
C THR A 592 8.56 2.99 -14.66
N PRO A 593 8.03 1.86 -14.16
CA PRO A 593 6.80 1.27 -14.71
C PRO A 593 5.62 2.24 -14.77
N LEU A 594 5.48 3.12 -13.78
CA LEU A 594 4.45 4.16 -13.77
C LEU A 594 4.67 5.20 -14.90
N ASP A 595 5.92 5.62 -15.16
CA ASP A 595 6.22 6.54 -16.26
C ASP A 595 5.86 5.93 -17.62
N MET A 596 6.17 4.64 -17.81
CA MET A 596 5.81 3.93 -19.02
C MET A 596 4.29 3.80 -19.20
N ALA A 597 3.56 3.48 -18.13
CA ALA A 597 2.09 3.44 -18.16
C ALA A 597 1.50 4.81 -18.51
N ARG A 598 2.01 5.89 -17.89
CA ARG A 598 1.61 7.29 -18.19
C ARG A 598 1.87 7.64 -19.65
N GLY A 599 3.06 7.33 -20.18
CA GLY A 599 3.41 7.61 -21.57
C GLY A 599 2.50 6.88 -22.56
N PHE A 600 2.19 5.60 -22.31
CA PHE A 600 1.29 4.82 -23.16
C PHE A 600 -0.18 5.25 -23.04
N ALA A 601 -0.58 5.87 -21.92
CA ALA A 601 -1.92 6.43 -21.78
C ALA A 601 -2.22 7.51 -22.81
N VAL A 602 -1.20 8.24 -23.29
CA VAL A 602 -1.33 9.23 -24.36
C VAL A 602 -1.82 8.58 -25.66
N PHE A 603 -1.34 7.38 -25.99
CA PHE A 603 -1.84 6.65 -27.15
C PHE A 603 -3.24 6.09 -26.91
N ALA A 604 -3.50 5.58 -25.71
CA ALA A 604 -4.76 4.96 -25.33
C ALA A 604 -5.95 5.94 -25.34
N ASN A 605 -5.71 7.20 -25.03
CA ASN A 605 -6.74 8.24 -24.88
C ASN A 605 -6.82 9.24 -26.03
N GLY A 606 -6.13 8.96 -27.15
CA GLY A 606 -6.19 9.82 -28.33
C GLY A 606 -5.32 11.08 -28.25
N GLY A 607 -4.24 11.09 -27.45
CA GLY A 607 -3.19 12.09 -27.49
C GLY A 607 -3.13 13.05 -26.29
N TRP A 608 -3.82 12.77 -25.19
CA TRP A 608 -3.86 13.62 -23.99
C TRP A 608 -2.90 13.12 -22.92
N ARG A 609 -2.15 14.03 -22.26
CA ARG A 609 -1.25 13.70 -21.18
C ARG A 609 -1.96 13.80 -19.82
N VAL A 610 -2.36 12.67 -19.28
CA VAL A 610 -2.91 12.59 -17.92
C VAL A 610 -1.80 12.50 -16.87
N THR A 611 -2.10 12.91 -15.64
CA THR A 611 -1.19 12.83 -14.49
C THR A 611 -1.63 11.68 -13.58
N PRO A 612 -0.79 10.66 -13.36
CA PRO A 612 -1.16 9.57 -12.45
C PRO A 612 -1.40 10.05 -11.02
N TYR A 613 -2.48 9.57 -10.41
CA TYR A 613 -2.81 9.81 -9.00
C TYR A 613 -3.41 8.56 -8.37
N PHE A 614 -3.32 8.46 -7.04
CA PHE A 614 -3.78 7.28 -6.28
C PHE A 614 -4.64 7.63 -5.06
N VAL A 615 -4.73 8.90 -4.66
CA VAL A 615 -5.64 9.39 -3.61
C VAL A 615 -6.82 10.08 -4.28
N ALA A 616 -8.02 9.51 -4.12
CA ALA A 616 -9.25 10.09 -4.69
C ALA A 616 -9.90 11.08 -3.71
N ARG A 617 -9.95 10.75 -2.41
CA ARG A 617 -10.59 11.56 -1.38
C ARG A 617 -9.93 11.34 -0.03
N ILE A 618 -9.90 12.41 0.77
CA ILE A 618 -9.49 12.36 2.17
C ILE A 618 -10.62 12.98 3.00
N ASP A 619 -11.13 12.22 3.97
CA ASP A 619 -12.09 12.68 4.95
C ASP A 619 -11.40 12.74 6.33
N ASP A 620 -11.78 13.72 7.15
CA ASP A 620 -11.33 13.80 8.55
C ASP A 620 -12.07 12.80 9.47
N ALA A 621 -11.74 12.81 10.75
CA ALA A 621 -12.37 11.93 11.75
C ALA A 621 -13.89 12.18 11.92
N ALA A 622 -14.36 13.38 11.60
CA ALA A 622 -15.79 13.74 11.63
C ALA A 622 -16.53 13.31 10.36
N GLY A 623 -15.81 12.84 9.35
CA GLY A 623 -16.36 12.47 8.04
C GLY A 623 -16.47 13.65 7.06
N THR A 624 -15.86 14.81 7.40
CA THR A 624 -15.82 15.95 6.49
C THR A 624 -14.74 15.75 5.44
N THR A 625 -15.06 15.91 4.17
CA THR A 625 -14.09 15.82 3.09
C THR A 625 -13.15 17.04 3.12
N VAL A 626 -11.86 16.79 3.39
CA VAL A 626 -10.81 17.82 3.42
C VAL A 626 -9.99 17.87 2.13
N PHE A 627 -10.07 16.84 1.31
CA PHE A 627 -9.45 16.79 0.00
C PHE A 627 -10.25 15.90 -0.94
N ARG A 628 -10.44 16.35 -2.17
CA ARG A 628 -10.96 15.56 -3.31
C ARG A 628 -10.07 15.80 -4.50
N ALA A 629 -9.63 14.73 -5.16
CA ALA A 629 -8.85 14.85 -6.39
C ALA A 629 -9.70 15.38 -7.53
N GLU A 630 -9.17 16.33 -8.26
CA GLU A 630 -9.77 16.91 -9.47
C GLU A 630 -8.76 16.84 -10.62
N PRO A 631 -8.46 15.64 -11.13
CA PRO A 631 -7.46 15.48 -12.18
C PRO A 631 -7.92 16.15 -13.48
N PRO A 632 -6.96 16.61 -14.30
CA PRO A 632 -7.26 16.96 -15.68
C PRO A 632 -7.70 15.71 -16.46
N LEU A 633 -8.73 15.87 -17.31
CA LEU A 633 -9.37 14.78 -18.02
C LEU A 633 -8.94 14.74 -19.49
N ALA A 634 -8.67 13.57 -20.02
CA ALA A 634 -8.56 13.36 -21.45
C ALA A 634 -9.95 13.56 -22.11
N CYS A 635 -9.95 14.22 -23.27
CA CYS A 635 -11.17 14.43 -24.04
C CYS A 635 -10.99 13.94 -25.48
N PRO A 636 -11.07 12.62 -25.75
CA PRO A 636 -10.84 12.05 -27.07
C PRO A 636 -11.76 12.63 -28.17
N GLN A 637 -12.95 13.06 -27.79
CA GLN A 637 -13.98 13.59 -28.70
C GLN A 637 -13.99 15.13 -28.82
N CYS A 638 -13.15 15.82 -28.00
CA CYS A 638 -13.02 17.27 -28.12
C CYS A 638 -12.33 17.61 -29.43
N VAL A 639 -13.06 18.27 -30.31
CA VAL A 639 -12.50 18.85 -31.54
C VAL A 639 -11.63 20.06 -31.13
N GLU A 640 -10.36 20.04 -31.50
CA GLU A 640 -9.52 21.23 -31.34
C GLU A 640 -10.08 22.32 -32.26
N PRO A 641 -10.26 23.56 -31.77
CA PRO A 641 -10.46 24.67 -32.69
C PRO A 641 -9.27 24.69 -33.63
N ALA A 642 -9.52 24.73 -34.94
CA ALA A 642 -8.46 24.89 -35.93
C ALA A 642 -7.57 26.02 -35.45
N ALA A 643 -6.25 25.78 -35.37
CA ALA A 643 -5.30 26.82 -34.98
C ALA A 643 -5.56 28.08 -35.83
N THR A 644 -5.98 29.13 -35.18
CA THR A 644 -6.20 30.41 -35.89
C THR A 644 -4.82 30.83 -36.39
N PRO A 645 -4.60 30.94 -37.70
CA PRO A 645 -3.29 31.29 -38.22
C PRO A 645 -2.92 32.66 -37.65
N VAL A 646 -1.78 32.74 -36.99
CA VAL A 646 -1.26 34.02 -36.50
C VAL A 646 -0.76 34.77 -37.76
N VAL A 647 -1.49 35.75 -38.16
CA VAL A 647 -1.04 36.65 -39.24
C VAL A 647 -0.06 37.65 -38.62
N ALA A 648 1.21 37.56 -39.00
CA ALA A 648 2.21 38.51 -38.59
C ALA A 648 1.85 39.93 -39.09
N PRO A 649 2.36 41.01 -38.48
CA PRO A 649 2.02 42.39 -38.84
C PRO A 649 2.35 42.76 -40.31
N ASP A 650 3.14 41.95 -40.99
CA ASP A 650 3.51 42.06 -42.40
C ASP A 650 2.55 41.30 -43.35
N GLY A 651 1.49 40.67 -42.82
CA GLY A 651 0.50 39.95 -43.64
C GLY A 651 0.93 38.49 -43.97
N THR A 652 2.07 38.02 -43.50
CA THR A 652 2.47 36.63 -43.73
C THR A 652 1.78 35.70 -42.71
N VAL A 653 1.23 34.58 -43.20
CA VAL A 653 0.65 33.54 -42.36
C VAL A 653 1.79 32.71 -41.82
N VAL A 654 2.05 32.75 -40.54
CA VAL A 654 3.09 31.92 -39.87
C VAL A 654 2.36 30.85 -39.07
N ASP A 655 2.70 29.60 -39.34
CA ASP A 655 2.27 28.51 -38.46
C ASP A 655 2.81 28.76 -37.05
N ALA A 656 1.92 28.90 -36.08
CA ALA A 656 2.30 29.20 -34.70
C ALA A 656 3.17 28.08 -34.11
N PRO A 657 4.40 28.38 -33.65
CA PRO A 657 5.14 27.43 -32.85
C PRO A 657 4.37 27.14 -31.54
N ALA A 658 4.34 25.88 -31.12
CA ALA A 658 3.70 25.47 -29.89
C ALA A 658 4.14 26.36 -28.72
N ALA A 659 3.18 27.04 -28.10
CA ALA A 659 3.43 28.02 -27.06
C ALA A 659 4.25 27.43 -25.88
N GLU A 660 5.38 28.03 -25.60
CA GLU A 660 6.15 27.80 -24.38
C GLU A 660 5.33 28.29 -23.18
N ALA A 661 4.70 27.34 -22.46
CA ALA A 661 4.16 27.61 -21.14
C ALA A 661 5.30 27.57 -20.13
N VAL A 662 5.91 28.74 -19.88
CA VAL A 662 6.80 28.95 -18.73
C VAL A 662 5.94 28.88 -17.46
N ALA A 663 6.10 27.79 -16.69
CA ALA A 663 5.51 27.64 -15.37
C ALA A 663 6.26 28.56 -14.38
N ALA A 664 5.72 29.76 -14.15
CA ALA A 664 6.04 30.56 -12.99
C ALA A 664 5.26 30.00 -11.79
N ALA A 665 5.96 29.42 -10.84
CA ALA A 665 5.40 29.08 -9.54
C ALA A 665 5.08 30.37 -8.77
N GLY A 666 3.80 30.70 -8.69
CA GLY A 666 3.26 31.74 -7.82
C GLY A 666 2.47 31.11 -6.70
N GLU A 667 2.85 31.40 -5.46
CA GLU A 667 2.07 31.12 -4.26
C GLU A 667 0.66 31.72 -4.41
N ALA A 668 -0.36 30.87 -4.36
CA ALA A 668 -1.75 31.31 -4.32
C ALA A 668 -2.38 31.00 -2.97
N ALA A 669 -2.84 32.08 -2.33
CA ALA A 669 -3.60 32.08 -1.09
C ALA A 669 -4.92 31.30 -1.23
N ALA A 670 -5.33 30.66 -0.13
CA ALA A 670 -6.56 29.89 -0.03
C ALA A 670 -7.81 30.79 -0.20
N PRO A 671 -8.80 30.34 -0.99
CA PRO A 671 -10.11 30.97 -0.96
C PRO A 671 -11.05 30.36 0.07
N ALA A 672 -11.90 31.20 0.64
CA ALA A 672 -12.87 30.91 1.68
C ALA A 672 -14.00 30.00 1.20
N VAL A 673 -14.47 29.14 2.11
CA VAL A 673 -15.52 28.14 1.96
C VAL A 673 -16.92 28.84 1.92
N PRO A 674 -17.82 28.44 1.02
CA PRO A 674 -19.26 28.58 1.24
C PRO A 674 -19.86 27.24 1.69
N ALA A 675 -20.86 27.36 2.60
CA ALA A 675 -21.49 26.28 3.31
C ALA A 675 -22.56 25.51 2.50
N ALA A 676 -22.67 24.22 2.84
CA ALA A 676 -23.81 23.31 2.78
C ALA A 676 -24.43 22.98 1.41
N ALA A 677 -24.24 21.73 1.00
CA ALA A 677 -25.20 21.00 0.18
C ALA A 677 -25.25 19.53 0.61
N THR A 678 -26.44 19.02 0.59
CA THR A 678 -27.01 17.75 1.06
C THR A 678 -26.31 16.51 0.51
N ALA A 679 -26.28 15.46 1.37
CA ALA A 679 -25.78 14.12 1.09
C ALA A 679 -26.48 13.49 -0.13
N ALA A 680 -25.70 13.19 -1.15
CA ALA A 680 -26.05 12.27 -2.24
C ALA A 680 -24.93 11.21 -2.31
N THR A 681 -25.34 9.96 -2.51
CA THR A 681 -24.48 8.79 -2.72
C THR A 681 -23.72 8.95 -4.03
N ASP A 682 -22.45 9.39 -3.97
CA ASP A 682 -21.62 9.69 -5.13
C ASP A 682 -20.56 8.63 -5.37
N ALA A 683 -20.85 7.72 -6.32
CA ALA A 683 -19.79 7.23 -7.18
C ALA A 683 -19.31 8.42 -8.06
N PRO A 684 -18.00 8.54 -8.40
CA PRO A 684 -17.54 9.61 -9.26
C PRO A 684 -18.21 9.48 -10.63
N VAL A 685 -19.15 10.37 -10.91
CA VAL A 685 -19.73 10.53 -12.25
C VAL A 685 -18.66 11.16 -13.10
N THR A 686 -18.01 10.33 -13.93
CA THR A 686 -17.18 10.85 -15.03
C THR A 686 -18.12 11.64 -15.95
N PRO A 687 -17.93 12.95 -16.18
CA PRO A 687 -18.78 13.71 -17.10
C PRO A 687 -18.75 13.05 -18.47
N ALA A 688 -19.86 13.15 -19.22
CA ALA A 688 -19.91 12.67 -20.58
C ALA A 688 -18.74 13.29 -21.38
N PRO A 689 -18.13 12.56 -22.31
CA PRO A 689 -16.93 13.02 -23.03
C PRO A 689 -17.07 14.39 -23.71
N ASP A 690 -18.27 14.78 -24.04
CA ASP A 690 -18.57 16.07 -24.71
C ASP A 690 -18.71 17.26 -23.71
N GLU A 691 -18.66 16.98 -22.39
CA GLU A 691 -18.92 17.97 -21.33
C GLU A 691 -17.66 18.35 -20.53
N VAL A 692 -16.44 17.93 -20.94
CA VAL A 692 -15.22 18.32 -20.21
C VAL A 692 -14.92 19.79 -20.46
N PRO A 693 -15.04 20.68 -19.45
CA PRO A 693 -14.71 22.08 -19.60
C PRO A 693 -13.25 22.30 -20.00
N PRO A 694 -12.91 23.31 -20.79
CA PRO A 694 -11.54 23.55 -21.25
C PRO A 694 -10.50 23.58 -20.14
N GLU A 695 -10.84 24.17 -18.99
CA GLU A 695 -9.98 24.29 -17.82
C GLU A 695 -9.70 22.96 -17.10
N ARG A 696 -10.54 21.94 -17.33
CA ARG A 696 -10.36 20.61 -16.79
C ARG A 696 -9.76 19.62 -17.79
N ARG A 697 -9.48 20.05 -19.02
CA ARG A 697 -8.85 19.16 -20.01
C ARG A 697 -7.39 18.94 -19.70
N ALA A 698 -6.94 17.71 -19.85
CA ALA A 698 -5.52 17.38 -19.83
C ALA A 698 -4.78 18.11 -20.97
N PRO A 699 -3.50 18.44 -20.82
CA PRO A 699 -2.74 19.01 -21.93
C PRO A 699 -2.62 18.00 -23.06
N ARG A 700 -2.73 18.50 -24.31
CA ARG A 700 -2.53 17.74 -25.52
C ARG A 700 -1.03 17.42 -25.68
N ALA A 701 -0.65 16.14 -25.76
CA ALA A 701 0.72 15.73 -25.99
C ALA A 701 1.03 15.51 -27.48
N ILE A 702 0.10 14.87 -28.17
CA ILE A 702 0.19 14.58 -29.62
C ILE A 702 -1.19 14.72 -30.27
N THR A 703 -1.23 14.80 -31.60
CA THR A 703 -2.51 14.87 -32.33
C THR A 703 -3.27 13.54 -32.21
N ALA A 704 -4.61 13.61 -32.29
CA ALA A 704 -5.46 12.42 -32.26
C ALA A 704 -5.13 11.47 -33.44
N ALA A 705 -4.85 12.03 -34.59
CA ALA A 705 -4.47 11.28 -35.79
C ALA A 705 -3.16 10.50 -35.55
N ASN A 706 -2.12 11.13 -34.95
CA ASN A 706 -0.86 10.46 -34.65
C ASN A 706 -1.09 9.32 -33.65
N ALA A 707 -1.85 9.56 -32.56
CA ALA A 707 -2.20 8.54 -31.56
C ALA A 707 -2.92 7.35 -32.20
N TYR A 708 -3.83 7.62 -33.14
CA TYR A 708 -4.58 6.58 -33.85
C TYR A 708 -3.68 5.73 -34.75
N VAL A 709 -2.83 6.36 -35.60
CA VAL A 709 -1.89 5.65 -36.45
C VAL A 709 -0.91 4.81 -35.64
N MET A 710 -0.39 5.34 -34.55
CA MET A 710 0.48 4.59 -33.62
C MET A 710 -0.23 3.41 -32.97
N THR A 711 -1.49 3.58 -32.54
CA THR A 711 -2.31 2.48 -31.97
C THR A 711 -2.56 1.39 -33.01
N ASP A 712 -2.86 1.75 -34.24
CA ASP A 712 -3.03 0.81 -35.34
C ASP A 712 -1.74 0.01 -35.60
N MET A 713 -0.58 0.68 -35.65
CA MET A 713 0.73 0.02 -35.79
C MET A 713 1.05 -0.90 -34.61
N MET A 714 0.72 -0.49 -33.37
CA MET A 714 0.96 -1.30 -32.16
C MET A 714 -0.02 -2.46 -32.02
N THR A 715 -1.22 -2.38 -32.58
CA THR A 715 -2.13 -3.53 -32.73
C THR A 715 -1.46 -4.66 -33.52
N ASP A 716 -0.72 -4.33 -34.59
CA ASP A 716 0.04 -5.28 -35.41
C ASP A 716 1.18 -5.97 -34.61
N VAL A 717 1.78 -5.31 -33.62
CA VAL A 717 2.76 -5.94 -32.72
C VAL A 717 2.13 -7.16 -32.01
N ILE A 718 0.85 -7.07 -31.68
CA ILE A 718 0.08 -8.18 -31.07
C ILE A 718 -0.36 -9.18 -32.15
N GLN A 719 -0.90 -8.69 -33.27
CA GLN A 719 -1.46 -9.59 -34.28
C GLN A 719 -0.42 -10.46 -34.99
N ARG A 720 0.75 -9.91 -35.30
CA ARG A 720 1.78 -10.58 -36.13
C ARG A 720 3.23 -10.31 -35.70
N GLY A 721 3.42 -9.56 -34.60
CA GLY A 721 4.74 -9.14 -34.14
C GLY A 721 5.26 -9.88 -32.91
N THR A 722 6.03 -9.18 -32.08
CA THR A 722 6.73 -9.74 -30.91
C THR A 722 5.80 -10.09 -29.74
N ALA A 723 4.52 -9.67 -29.77
CA ALA A 723 3.55 -9.89 -28.70
C ALA A 723 2.40 -10.83 -29.07
N GLN A 724 2.57 -11.73 -30.04
CA GLN A 724 1.50 -12.61 -30.53
C GLN A 724 0.83 -13.45 -29.42
N ARG A 725 1.51 -13.74 -28.30
CA ARG A 725 0.91 -14.46 -27.18
C ARG A 725 -0.32 -13.74 -26.60
N ALA A 726 -0.41 -12.40 -26.71
CA ALA A 726 -1.56 -11.64 -26.25
C ALA A 726 -2.85 -11.93 -27.03
N LYS A 727 -2.76 -12.56 -28.21
CA LYS A 727 -3.94 -13.06 -28.95
C LYS A 727 -4.77 -14.06 -28.16
N ALA A 728 -4.18 -14.71 -27.13
CA ALA A 728 -4.90 -15.60 -26.23
C ALA A 728 -6.06 -14.90 -25.48
N LEU A 729 -6.03 -13.56 -25.35
CA LEU A 729 -7.12 -12.78 -24.78
C LEU A 729 -8.37 -12.73 -25.67
N GLY A 730 -8.28 -13.15 -26.95
CA GLY A 730 -9.40 -13.15 -27.90
C GLY A 730 -9.89 -11.75 -28.31
N ARG A 731 -9.16 -10.67 -27.96
CA ARG A 731 -9.54 -9.26 -28.16
C ARG A 731 -8.82 -8.64 -29.33
N ARG A 732 -9.52 -7.72 -30.02
CA ARG A 732 -8.99 -6.95 -31.16
C ARG A 732 -8.72 -5.48 -30.82
N ASP A 733 -9.17 -5.01 -29.67
CA ASP A 733 -9.05 -3.63 -29.20
C ASP A 733 -7.75 -3.35 -28.43
N ILE A 734 -6.85 -4.34 -28.32
CA ILE A 734 -5.60 -4.20 -27.58
C ILE A 734 -4.42 -3.84 -28.46
N ALA A 735 -3.57 -2.96 -27.97
CA ALA A 735 -2.30 -2.53 -28.58
C ALA A 735 -1.18 -2.56 -27.55
N GLY A 736 0.08 -2.63 -27.99
CA GLY A 736 1.19 -2.63 -27.02
C GLY A 736 2.54 -2.93 -27.63
N LYS A 737 3.58 -2.89 -26.78
CA LYS A 737 4.98 -3.07 -27.22
C LYS A 737 5.78 -3.84 -26.18
N THR A 738 6.56 -4.82 -26.67
CA THR A 738 7.59 -5.53 -25.89
C THR A 738 8.84 -4.69 -25.73
N GLY A 739 9.49 -4.79 -24.55
CA GLY A 739 10.82 -4.26 -24.29
C GLY A 739 11.77 -5.34 -23.82
N THR A 740 13.00 -5.28 -24.29
CA THR A 740 14.12 -6.11 -23.86
C THR A 740 15.37 -5.25 -23.96
N THR A 741 16.12 -5.16 -22.87
CA THR A 741 17.38 -4.41 -22.86
C THR A 741 18.54 -5.27 -23.36
N SER A 742 19.67 -4.62 -23.67
CA SER A 742 20.93 -5.31 -23.93
C SER A 742 21.24 -6.29 -22.79
N ASP A 743 21.83 -7.43 -23.10
CA ASP A 743 22.13 -8.51 -22.15
C ASP A 743 20.90 -9.06 -21.39
N ARG A 744 19.67 -8.71 -21.82
CA ARG A 744 18.41 -9.18 -21.22
C ARG A 744 18.33 -8.91 -19.69
N ARG A 745 18.76 -7.71 -19.27
CA ARG A 745 18.72 -7.32 -17.85
C ARG A 745 17.31 -6.96 -17.38
N ASP A 746 16.54 -6.35 -18.30
CA ASP A 746 15.17 -5.91 -18.08
C ASP A 746 14.27 -6.42 -19.18
N THR A 747 13.10 -6.88 -18.82
CA THR A 747 12.03 -7.24 -19.74
C THR A 747 10.77 -6.45 -19.41
N TRP A 748 10.11 -5.96 -20.48
CA TRP A 748 8.95 -5.12 -20.39
C TRP A 748 7.86 -5.59 -21.33
N PHE A 749 6.63 -5.34 -20.93
CA PHE A 749 5.51 -5.22 -21.83
C PHE A 749 4.60 -4.10 -21.34
N VAL A 750 4.30 -3.16 -22.25
CA VAL A 750 3.30 -2.12 -21.99
C VAL A 750 2.24 -2.23 -23.06
N GLY A 751 1.00 -2.37 -22.61
CA GLY A 751 -0.14 -2.54 -23.50
C GLY A 751 -1.40 -1.95 -22.92
N TYR A 752 -2.39 -1.72 -23.80
CA TYR A 752 -3.58 -0.98 -23.45
C TYR A 752 -4.76 -1.30 -24.39
N ASN A 753 -5.94 -0.90 -23.95
CA ASN A 753 -7.08 -0.55 -24.79
C ASN A 753 -7.53 0.88 -24.43
N ALA A 754 -8.68 1.36 -24.94
CA ALA A 754 -9.16 2.72 -24.62
C ALA A 754 -9.57 2.93 -23.14
N ASP A 755 -9.75 1.87 -22.37
CA ASP A 755 -10.22 1.93 -20.97
C ASP A 755 -9.12 1.69 -19.94
N LEU A 756 -8.03 1.02 -20.31
CA LEU A 756 -7.02 0.57 -19.36
C LEU A 756 -5.64 0.47 -20.00
N VAL A 757 -4.65 1.01 -19.31
CA VAL A 757 -3.23 0.86 -19.64
C VAL A 757 -2.56 0.06 -18.55
N ALA A 758 -1.71 -0.91 -18.92
CA ALA A 758 -0.90 -1.63 -17.93
C ALA A 758 0.54 -1.77 -18.41
N ALA A 759 1.48 -1.49 -17.48
CA ALA A 759 2.91 -1.69 -17.66
C ALA A 759 3.38 -2.83 -16.77
N ALA A 760 4.04 -3.82 -17.36
CA ALA A 760 4.62 -4.99 -16.72
C ALA A 760 6.14 -4.99 -16.90
N TRP A 761 6.88 -5.15 -15.81
CA TRP A 761 8.34 -5.22 -15.79
C TRP A 761 8.82 -6.40 -14.95
N ILE A 762 9.88 -7.08 -15.42
CA ILE A 762 10.62 -8.11 -14.68
C ILE A 762 12.13 -7.86 -14.90
N GLY A 763 12.89 -7.88 -13.80
CA GLY A 763 14.34 -7.70 -13.77
C GLY A 763 14.91 -7.97 -12.38
N TYR A 764 16.23 -8.08 -12.26
CA TYR A 764 16.88 -8.14 -10.95
C TYR A 764 17.13 -6.75 -10.40
N ASP A 765 17.05 -6.56 -9.09
CA ASP A 765 17.36 -5.27 -8.45
C ASP A 765 18.83 -4.87 -8.68
N GLN A 766 19.73 -5.84 -8.60
CA GLN A 766 21.11 -5.70 -9.08
C GLN A 766 21.17 -6.11 -10.55
N GLU A 767 21.62 -5.20 -11.40
CA GLU A 767 21.62 -5.40 -12.86
C GLU A 767 22.44 -6.61 -13.27
N ARG A 768 21.75 -7.65 -13.70
CA ARG A 768 22.32 -8.86 -14.30
C ARG A 768 21.36 -9.46 -15.31
N SER A 769 21.86 -10.31 -16.20
CA SER A 769 21.03 -10.98 -17.18
C SER A 769 19.95 -11.84 -16.52
N LEU A 770 18.76 -11.84 -17.14
CA LEU A 770 17.65 -12.73 -16.79
C LEU A 770 17.83 -14.14 -17.38
N GLY A 771 18.74 -14.31 -18.35
CA GLY A 771 19.00 -15.55 -19.06
C GLY A 771 18.89 -15.44 -20.57
N GLU A 772 19.52 -16.33 -21.30
CA GLU A 772 19.69 -16.27 -22.75
C GLU A 772 18.36 -16.18 -23.54
N TYR A 773 17.31 -16.79 -23.04
CA TYR A 773 15.99 -16.85 -23.70
C TYR A 773 14.92 -15.94 -23.08
N GLU A 774 15.27 -15.10 -22.12
CA GLU A 774 14.31 -14.23 -21.40
C GLU A 774 14.17 -12.88 -22.11
N GLU A 775 13.06 -12.73 -22.83
CA GLU A 775 12.69 -11.54 -23.59
C GLU A 775 11.32 -11.01 -23.14
N GLY A 776 11.01 -9.76 -23.44
CA GLY A 776 9.73 -9.15 -23.06
C GLY A 776 8.49 -9.96 -23.49
N GLY A 777 8.55 -10.57 -24.68
CA GLY A 777 7.47 -11.45 -25.19
C GLY A 777 7.33 -12.79 -24.45
N ARG A 778 8.36 -13.23 -23.74
CA ARG A 778 8.37 -14.50 -22.99
C ARG A 778 8.21 -14.29 -21.47
N THR A 779 8.70 -13.18 -20.94
CA THR A 779 8.87 -12.95 -19.52
C THR A 779 7.84 -11.95 -18.97
N ALA A 780 7.81 -10.71 -19.49
CA ALA A 780 6.89 -9.67 -18.99
C ALA A 780 5.48 -9.77 -19.60
N LEU A 781 5.37 -10.13 -20.89
CA LEU A 781 4.09 -10.23 -21.58
C LEU A 781 3.11 -11.22 -20.92
N PRO A 782 3.50 -12.42 -20.46
CA PRO A 782 2.58 -13.32 -19.74
C PRO A 782 1.98 -12.67 -18.50
N MET A 783 2.75 -11.93 -17.72
CA MET A 783 2.25 -11.19 -16.53
C MET A 783 1.16 -10.20 -16.93
N TRP A 784 1.37 -9.44 -17.99
CA TRP A 784 0.39 -8.51 -18.53
C TRP A 784 -0.87 -9.25 -19.02
N ILE A 785 -0.73 -10.39 -19.71
CA ILE A 785 -1.86 -11.21 -20.18
C ILE A 785 -2.71 -11.69 -18.98
N TYR A 786 -2.08 -12.25 -17.95
CA TYR A 786 -2.78 -12.73 -16.76
C TYR A 786 -3.56 -11.63 -16.05
N PHE A 787 -3.01 -10.43 -16.03
CA PHE A 787 -3.70 -9.27 -15.48
C PHE A 787 -4.88 -8.84 -16.36
N MET A 788 -4.65 -8.61 -17.65
CA MET A 788 -5.68 -8.10 -18.57
C MET A 788 -6.83 -9.09 -18.78
N GLU A 789 -6.56 -10.40 -18.73
CA GLU A 789 -7.59 -11.44 -18.80
C GLU A 789 -8.66 -11.25 -17.72
N GLN A 790 -8.25 -10.88 -16.51
CA GLN A 790 -9.17 -10.64 -15.40
C GLN A 790 -9.71 -9.20 -15.40
N ALA A 791 -8.86 -8.22 -15.68
CA ALA A 791 -9.22 -6.80 -15.64
C ALA A 791 -10.21 -6.40 -16.74
N LEU A 792 -10.16 -7.07 -17.89
CA LEU A 792 -11.08 -6.85 -19.04
C LEU A 792 -12.17 -7.93 -19.16
N LYS A 793 -12.25 -8.84 -18.19
CA LYS A 793 -13.31 -9.86 -18.16
C LYS A 793 -14.67 -9.18 -18.15
N ASP A 794 -15.56 -9.68 -18.98
CA ASP A 794 -16.95 -9.18 -19.13
C ASP A 794 -17.07 -7.70 -19.57
N ARG A 795 -15.94 -7.07 -19.99
CA ARG A 795 -15.95 -5.73 -20.59
C ARG A 795 -15.98 -5.83 -22.11
N PRO A 796 -16.86 -5.07 -22.80
CA PRO A 796 -16.90 -5.03 -24.26
C PRO A 796 -15.57 -4.53 -24.83
N GLU A 797 -15.31 -4.85 -26.08
CA GLU A 797 -14.19 -4.25 -26.81
C GLU A 797 -14.44 -2.75 -27.00
N HIS A 798 -13.45 -1.92 -26.67
CA HIS A 798 -13.54 -0.48 -26.82
C HIS A 798 -12.30 0.04 -27.55
N ARG A 799 -12.53 0.61 -28.75
CA ARG A 799 -11.54 1.37 -29.50
C ARG A 799 -12.00 2.80 -29.66
N LEU A 800 -11.06 3.73 -29.64
CA LEU A 800 -11.37 5.09 -30.02
C LEU A 800 -11.73 5.13 -31.52
N PRO A 801 -12.72 5.96 -31.90
CA PRO A 801 -13.07 6.13 -33.31
C PRO A 801 -11.91 6.71 -34.11
N GLU A 802 -11.91 6.50 -35.41
CA GLU A 802 -10.95 7.10 -36.33
C GLU A 802 -11.15 8.64 -36.36
N PRO A 803 -10.14 9.42 -35.94
CA PRO A 803 -10.28 10.88 -35.89
C PRO A 803 -10.13 11.52 -37.27
N PRO A 804 -10.56 12.77 -37.46
CA PRO A 804 -10.22 13.57 -38.64
C PRO A 804 -8.70 13.64 -38.84
N GLY A 805 -8.26 13.75 -40.11
CA GLY A 805 -6.85 13.79 -40.47
C GLY A 805 -6.17 12.42 -40.59
N VAL A 806 -6.97 11.32 -40.54
CA VAL A 806 -6.52 9.97 -40.86
C VAL A 806 -7.12 9.53 -42.18
N VAL A 807 -6.31 8.94 -43.03
CA VAL A 807 -6.74 8.39 -44.32
C VAL A 807 -6.15 7.00 -44.54
N ARG A 808 -6.80 6.20 -45.39
CA ARG A 808 -6.33 4.86 -45.77
C ARG A 808 -6.11 4.80 -47.27
N ARG A 809 -4.97 4.24 -47.68
CA ARG A 809 -4.59 4.08 -49.10
C ARG A 809 -3.97 2.72 -49.34
N TRP A 810 -4.12 2.25 -50.56
CA TRP A 810 -3.37 1.12 -51.09
C TRP A 810 -1.98 1.57 -51.52
N VAL A 811 -0.95 0.91 -50.99
CA VAL A 811 0.46 1.19 -51.32
C VAL A 811 1.20 -0.12 -51.56
N SER A 812 2.24 -0.06 -52.35
CA SER A 812 3.16 -1.17 -52.57
C SER A 812 3.99 -1.41 -51.31
N ARG A 813 4.04 -2.62 -50.81
CA ARG A 813 4.86 -3.00 -49.66
C ARG A 813 6.34 -2.80 -49.89
N SER A 814 6.79 -2.96 -51.14
CA SER A 814 8.21 -2.90 -51.48
C SER A 814 8.73 -1.49 -51.79
N SER A 815 7.86 -0.54 -52.15
CA SER A 815 8.24 0.84 -52.45
C SER A 815 7.58 1.90 -51.60
N GLY A 816 6.50 1.56 -50.85
CA GLY A 816 5.68 2.54 -50.15
C GLY A 816 4.84 3.44 -51.05
N ALA A 817 5.00 3.35 -52.37
CA ALA A 817 4.31 4.17 -53.36
C ALA A 817 2.84 3.75 -53.51
N PRO A 818 1.93 4.66 -53.94
CA PRO A 818 0.54 4.33 -54.22
C PRO A 818 0.44 3.13 -55.20
N ALA A 819 -0.46 2.21 -54.92
CA ALA A 819 -0.68 1.00 -55.69
C ALA A 819 -2.18 0.77 -55.89
N PRO A 820 -2.60 0.20 -57.06
CA PRO A 820 -3.98 -0.19 -57.24
C PRO A 820 -4.43 -1.27 -56.26
N ALA A 821 -5.69 -1.21 -55.82
CA ALA A 821 -6.26 -2.23 -54.95
C ALA A 821 -6.14 -3.62 -55.57
N GLY A 822 -5.66 -4.60 -54.77
CA GLY A 822 -5.53 -6.00 -55.22
C GLY A 822 -4.30 -6.30 -56.10
N SER A 823 -3.42 -5.32 -56.39
CA SER A 823 -2.15 -5.62 -57.09
C SER A 823 -1.22 -6.48 -56.23
N PRO A 824 -0.37 -7.33 -56.82
CA PRO A 824 0.55 -8.15 -56.06
C PRO A 824 1.45 -7.32 -55.14
N GLY A 825 1.46 -7.67 -53.83
CA GLY A 825 2.25 -6.91 -52.85
C GLY A 825 1.65 -5.60 -52.37
N ALA A 826 0.45 -5.21 -52.83
CA ALA A 826 -0.26 -4.05 -52.29
C ALA A 826 -0.80 -4.34 -50.88
N ILE A 827 -0.64 -3.34 -50.02
CA ILE A 827 -1.19 -3.34 -48.65
C ILE A 827 -2.08 -2.11 -48.46
N PHE A 828 -3.13 -2.25 -47.63
CA PHE A 828 -4.02 -1.16 -47.27
C PHE A 828 -3.49 -0.52 -46.00
N GLU A 829 -2.89 0.67 -46.12
CA GLU A 829 -2.11 1.32 -45.07
C GLU A 829 -2.82 2.59 -44.56
N VAL A 830 -2.55 2.95 -43.31
CA VAL A 830 -3.09 4.13 -42.62
C VAL A 830 -2.07 5.24 -42.61
N PHE A 831 -2.50 6.47 -42.94
CA PHE A 831 -1.65 7.66 -43.07
C PHE A 831 -2.24 8.84 -42.29
N LEU A 832 -1.37 9.76 -41.88
CA LEU A 832 -1.78 11.12 -41.60
C LEU A 832 -2.14 11.79 -42.95
N GLU A 833 -3.24 12.49 -43.02
CA GLU A 833 -3.76 13.10 -44.24
C GLU A 833 -2.75 14.02 -44.92
N ARG A 834 -1.93 14.74 -44.13
CA ARG A 834 -0.88 15.64 -44.56
C ARG A 834 0.31 14.94 -45.22
N ASP A 835 0.52 13.65 -44.93
CA ASP A 835 1.71 12.90 -45.33
C ASP A 835 1.38 11.71 -46.24
N ILE A 836 0.32 11.84 -47.08
CA ILE A 836 -0.08 10.81 -48.04
C ILE A 836 1.00 10.74 -49.12
N PRO A 837 1.53 9.55 -49.48
CA PRO A 837 2.45 9.39 -50.62
C PRO A 837 1.77 9.82 -51.93
N THR A 838 2.36 10.79 -52.66
CA THR A 838 1.77 11.39 -53.85
C THR A 838 2.47 10.95 -55.17
N GLY A 839 3.54 10.16 -55.12
CA GLY A 839 4.33 9.76 -56.28
C GLY A 839 5.24 8.57 -56.01
N ASP A 840 6.19 8.28 -56.91
CA ASP A 840 7.21 7.26 -56.67
C ASP A 840 7.94 7.58 -55.38
N ALA A 841 7.79 6.70 -54.41
CA ALA A 841 8.48 6.84 -53.13
C ALA A 841 9.97 6.63 -53.40
N SER A 842 10.71 7.72 -53.67
CA SER A 842 12.17 7.68 -53.56
C SER A 842 12.49 7.24 -52.13
N GLY A 843 13.20 6.13 -51.98
CA GLY A 843 13.72 5.69 -50.69
C GLY A 843 14.47 6.87 -50.07
N TYR A 844 14.35 7.01 -48.77
CA TYR A 844 15.11 8.02 -48.02
C TYR A 844 16.59 7.79 -48.30
N ASP A 845 17.18 8.61 -49.17
CA ASP A 845 18.60 8.57 -49.50
C ASP A 845 19.40 9.18 -48.34
N GLU A 846 20.16 8.36 -47.67
CA GLU A 846 21.03 8.76 -46.55
C GLU A 846 22.13 9.76 -47.00
N GLU A 847 22.40 9.87 -48.33
CA GLU A 847 23.42 10.77 -48.91
C GLU A 847 23.00 12.26 -48.93
N SER A 848 21.73 12.59 -48.76
CA SER A 848 21.23 13.98 -48.80
C SER A 848 21.20 14.71 -47.44
N VAL A 849 21.51 14.04 -46.34
CA VAL A 849 21.70 14.70 -45.04
C VAL A 849 23.19 14.96 -44.86
N ASP A 850 23.66 15.96 -45.57
CA ASP A 850 25.02 16.42 -45.52
C ASP A 850 25.50 16.84 -44.14
N ALA A 851 26.78 16.63 -43.92
CA ALA A 851 27.64 16.88 -42.78
C ALA A 851 27.58 18.31 -42.15
N GLU A 852 26.65 19.16 -42.55
CA GLU A 852 26.62 20.56 -42.11
C GLU A 852 25.87 20.81 -40.77
N SER A 853 25.18 19.82 -40.22
CA SER A 853 24.41 20.02 -38.95
C SER A 853 25.08 19.42 -37.71
N VAL A 854 26.28 18.91 -37.78
CA VAL A 854 27.06 18.42 -36.63
C VAL A 854 28.29 19.33 -36.40
N GLN A 855 28.05 20.63 -36.27
CA GLN A 855 28.99 21.48 -35.53
C GLN A 855 28.57 21.47 -34.06
N ALA A 856 29.30 20.71 -33.26
CA ALA A 856 29.32 20.89 -31.81
C ALA A 856 29.76 22.32 -31.52
N PRO A 857 29.13 23.06 -30.59
CA PRO A 857 29.68 24.31 -30.10
C PRO A 857 31.08 24.05 -29.56
N ALA A 858 32.05 24.79 -30.05
CA ALA A 858 33.42 24.77 -29.54
C ALA A 858 33.38 25.13 -28.06
N SER A 859 33.80 24.22 -27.22
CA SER A 859 34.04 24.49 -25.81
C SER A 859 35.35 25.31 -25.71
N GLU A 860 35.22 26.59 -25.49
CA GLU A 860 36.34 27.38 -24.92
C GLU A 860 36.40 27.11 -23.40
N ASP A 861 37.62 26.84 -22.98
CA ASP A 861 38.24 26.87 -21.69
C ASP A 861 38.25 25.57 -20.83
N PRO A 862 39.50 25.15 -20.50
CA PRO A 862 39.75 24.11 -19.48
C PRO A 862 39.83 24.75 -18.08
N ILE A 863 38.97 24.33 -17.19
CA ILE A 863 39.19 24.56 -15.76
C ILE A 863 39.17 23.19 -15.04
N PHE A 864 40.34 22.87 -14.49
CA PHE A 864 40.85 21.87 -13.57
C PHE A 864 39.87 20.85 -12.98
#